data_e07cc50eb9099e483cde8b0cf0ed28d9
#
_entry.id   e07cc50eb9099e483cde8b0cf0ed28d9
#
_cell.length_a   1.000
_cell.length_b   1.000
_cell.length_c   1.000
_cell.angle_alpha   90.00
_cell.angle_beta   90.00
_cell.angle_gamma   90.00
#
_symmetry.space_group_name_H-M   'P 1'
#
loop_
_entity.id
_entity.type
_entity.pdbx_description
1 polymer ?
#
loop_
_entity_poly.entity_id
_entity_poly.type
_entity_poly.pdbx_seq_one_letter_code
_entity_poly.pdbx_strand_id
1 'polypeptide(L)'
;MNVVTKKFQFGGQEVTLETGRIARQASGAVMVTMGTTSVLCTVVADPKEKPGQAFFPLSVHYIEKAYSVGKIPGGFFKREARPSEKETLTSRLIDRPIRPLFADGFMNEVQVVCTVMSADFDTDPDIPAMIGTSAALAISGCPFNGPIGGARVGFSEAEGYVLNPGYAALKNSQLDMVVAGTRDAVLMVESEAKELSEDQMLGAVLFAHQEMQTVIKAIDELVEEAGKPRWDWSAAEVNETLRAQVEEAAGVDLGEAYRITEKAARYERVGHVRDAVMAQLATEDGASADDIKDEFKALEKRIVRQRILAGEPRIDGRDGRTVRQIACEVDVLDNAHGSSLFTRGETQAIGAVTLGSTRDAQIIDALEGERRDPFMLHYNFPPYSVGEAGRMGFTGRREIGHGRLARRGLAAVLPSEDEFPYTIRVVSEITESNGSSSMASVCVGSLAMMAAGVPLKAPVAGIAMGLVKEGNQFAVLTDILGDEDHLGDMDFKVAGTAAGVTALQMDIKIEGINEQIMEVALEQALHARLHILGQMNSVLDSAREITSENAPSMVSLKIDQDKIRDIIGKGGATIRQITEDSGATVDINDDGTVKVFGQNQGSRDAAVEMIMAITAEAEVGAIYTGKVARIVDFGAFITILPGKDGLLHISQIANERVENVSDYLTEGQDVTVKCLDVDQRGRIKLSIKELLEDEAEQAPAAEVADESPAEAVAVESDAVESDAVEVEVEVEVEAEETEVSSEADVESDDQASDADDGTEPEDDETK
;
A
#
# COMPACT_ATOMS: atom_id res chain seq x y z
N MET A 1 -11.36 0.18 -47.34
CA MET A 1 -11.32 -0.01 -45.91
C MET A 1 -12.74 -0.17 -45.45
N ASN A 2 -13.06 -1.25 -44.76
CA ASN A 2 -14.39 -1.41 -44.16
C ASN A 2 -14.28 -0.93 -42.72
N VAL A 3 -14.58 0.35 -42.47
CA VAL A 3 -14.59 0.93 -41.14
C VAL A 3 -15.95 0.77 -40.53
N VAL A 4 -16.04 0.11 -39.40
CA VAL A 4 -17.30 -0.10 -38.65
C VAL A 4 -17.18 0.70 -37.33
N THR A 5 -18.26 1.42 -37.02
CA THR A 5 -18.33 2.27 -35.83
C THR A 5 -19.62 2.04 -35.07
N LYS A 6 -19.52 1.81 -33.76
CA LYS A 6 -20.68 1.72 -32.86
C LYS A 6 -20.58 2.86 -31.84
N LYS A 7 -21.72 3.46 -31.49
CA LYS A 7 -21.84 4.52 -30.51
C LYS A 7 -22.95 4.23 -29.52
N PHE A 8 -22.67 4.48 -28.26
CA PHE A 8 -23.63 4.31 -27.17
C PHE A 8 -23.34 5.26 -26.02
N GLN A 9 -24.29 5.43 -25.10
CA GLN A 9 -24.11 6.24 -23.89
C GLN A 9 -23.74 5.34 -22.71
N PHE A 10 -22.71 5.73 -21.93
CA PHE A 10 -22.27 4.98 -20.77
C PHE A 10 -21.67 5.93 -19.70
N GLY A 11 -22.26 5.98 -18.51
CA GLY A 11 -21.83 6.89 -17.44
C GLY A 11 -21.95 8.37 -17.81
N GLY A 12 -22.99 8.74 -18.58
CA GLY A 12 -23.19 10.13 -19.00
C GLY A 12 -22.31 10.60 -20.16
N GLN A 13 -21.43 9.72 -20.69
CA GLN A 13 -20.53 10.04 -21.80
C GLN A 13 -20.87 9.19 -23.05
N GLU A 14 -20.61 9.74 -24.25
CA GLU A 14 -20.66 8.96 -25.49
C GLU A 14 -19.43 8.10 -25.60
N VAL A 15 -19.62 6.78 -25.78
CA VAL A 15 -18.56 5.82 -26.08
C VAL A 15 -18.64 5.44 -27.55
N THR A 16 -17.50 5.48 -28.24
CA THR A 16 -17.37 5.10 -29.63
C THR A 16 -16.41 3.92 -29.76
N LEU A 17 -16.85 2.82 -30.38
CA LEU A 17 -16.00 1.69 -30.77
C LEU A 17 -15.77 1.78 -32.29
N GLU A 18 -14.54 1.87 -32.73
CA GLU A 18 -14.17 1.92 -34.15
C GLU A 18 -13.18 0.80 -34.50
N THR A 19 -13.46 0.05 -35.55
CA THR A 19 -12.57 -0.99 -36.09
C THR A 19 -12.35 -0.87 -37.59
N GLY A 20 -11.32 -1.55 -38.14
CA GLY A 20 -11.03 -1.63 -39.58
C GLY A 20 -10.16 -0.51 -40.15
N ARG A 21 -9.85 0.55 -39.38
CA ARG A 21 -9.01 1.67 -39.83
C ARG A 21 -7.54 1.54 -39.43
N ILE A 22 -7.30 1.22 -38.16
CA ILE A 22 -5.97 1.20 -37.52
C ILE A 22 -5.60 -0.24 -37.15
N ALA A 23 -4.28 -0.54 -37.08
CA ALA A 23 -3.72 -1.83 -36.65
C ALA A 23 -4.33 -3.07 -37.39
N ARG A 24 -4.52 -2.98 -38.70
CA ARG A 24 -5.24 -3.99 -39.52
C ARG A 24 -4.53 -5.35 -39.64
N GLN A 25 -3.30 -5.49 -39.17
CA GLN A 25 -2.58 -6.77 -39.16
C GLN A 25 -2.88 -7.57 -37.88
N ALA A 26 -3.38 -6.93 -36.83
CA ALA A 26 -3.79 -7.62 -35.62
C ALA A 26 -4.97 -8.58 -35.84
N SER A 27 -5.08 -9.61 -35.02
CA SER A 27 -6.23 -10.52 -35.03
C SER A 27 -7.52 -9.76 -34.73
N GLY A 28 -7.51 -8.83 -33.76
CA GLY A 28 -8.55 -7.86 -33.49
C GLY A 28 -7.94 -6.50 -33.14
N ALA A 29 -8.57 -5.40 -33.58
CA ALA A 29 -8.13 -4.04 -33.23
C ALA A 29 -9.32 -3.11 -33.13
N VAL A 30 -9.47 -2.44 -32.00
CA VAL A 30 -10.55 -1.49 -31.73
C VAL A 30 -9.96 -0.20 -31.12
N MET A 31 -10.34 0.94 -31.68
CA MET A 31 -10.17 2.24 -31.05
C MET A 31 -11.41 2.54 -30.23
N VAL A 32 -11.23 2.69 -28.93
CA VAL A 32 -12.31 3.14 -28.04
C VAL A 32 -12.11 4.60 -27.72
N THR A 33 -13.17 5.38 -27.86
CA THR A 33 -13.16 6.79 -27.44
C THR A 33 -14.30 7.03 -26.46
N MET A 34 -14.01 7.53 -25.28
CA MET A 34 -14.95 7.93 -24.24
C MET A 34 -14.68 9.40 -23.90
N GLY A 35 -15.61 10.28 -24.19
CA GLY A 35 -15.34 11.71 -24.16
C GLY A 35 -14.23 12.08 -25.15
N THR A 36 -13.09 12.58 -24.66
CA THR A 36 -11.88 12.89 -25.46
C THR A 36 -10.75 11.89 -25.19
N THR A 37 -10.93 10.96 -24.27
CA THR A 37 -9.99 9.87 -23.99
C THR A 37 -10.15 8.76 -25.01
N SER A 38 -9.05 8.39 -25.71
CA SER A 38 -9.02 7.35 -26.74
C SER A 38 -7.94 6.33 -26.47
N VAL A 39 -8.28 5.04 -26.50
CA VAL A 39 -7.38 3.91 -26.30
C VAL A 39 -7.45 2.98 -27.52
N LEU A 40 -6.28 2.67 -28.07
CA LEU A 40 -6.13 1.64 -29.10
C LEU A 40 -5.89 0.29 -28.42
N CYS A 41 -6.84 -0.63 -28.56
CA CYS A 41 -6.74 -1.99 -28.05
C CYS A 41 -6.52 -2.96 -29.22
N THR A 42 -5.44 -3.73 -29.16
CA THR A 42 -5.08 -4.71 -30.18
C THR A 42 -4.94 -6.09 -29.56
N VAL A 43 -5.37 -7.10 -30.29
CA VAL A 43 -5.22 -8.50 -29.93
C VAL A 43 -4.52 -9.21 -31.08
N VAL A 44 -3.46 -9.93 -30.76
CA VAL A 44 -2.82 -10.89 -31.66
C VAL A 44 -2.85 -12.25 -30.98
N ALA A 45 -3.41 -13.24 -31.68
CA ALA A 45 -3.41 -14.62 -31.23
C ALA A 45 -2.70 -15.48 -32.28
N ASP A 46 -1.76 -16.32 -31.82
CA ASP A 46 -1.06 -17.27 -32.69
C ASP A 46 -2.02 -18.45 -32.99
N PRO A 47 -2.28 -18.75 -34.27
CA PRO A 47 -3.13 -19.90 -34.63
C PRO A 47 -2.50 -21.26 -34.31
N LYS A 48 -1.24 -21.32 -33.89
CA LYS A 48 -0.52 -22.53 -33.57
C LYS A 48 -0.07 -22.54 -32.11
N GLU A 49 -0.36 -23.61 -31.44
CA GLU A 49 0.16 -23.92 -30.11
C GLU A 49 1.67 -24.21 -30.19
N LYS A 50 2.42 -23.75 -29.17
CA LYS A 50 3.83 -24.10 -29.00
C LYS A 50 3.95 -25.44 -28.28
N PRO A 51 4.74 -26.42 -28.78
CA PRO A 51 4.94 -27.69 -28.10
C PRO A 51 5.52 -27.52 -26.68
N GLY A 52 4.98 -28.27 -25.71
CA GLY A 52 5.47 -28.27 -24.31
C GLY A 52 5.01 -27.07 -23.48
N GLN A 53 3.98 -26.38 -23.91
CA GLN A 53 3.41 -25.26 -23.15
C GLN A 53 2.62 -25.76 -21.95
N ALA A 54 3.09 -25.46 -20.74
CA ALA A 54 2.49 -25.93 -19.50
C ALA A 54 1.35 -25.04 -18.98
N PHE A 55 1.16 -23.84 -19.56
CA PHE A 55 0.13 -22.87 -19.13
C PHE A 55 -0.37 -22.04 -20.31
N PHE A 56 -1.54 -21.44 -20.16
CA PHE A 56 -2.09 -20.53 -21.16
C PHE A 56 -1.28 -19.21 -21.25
N PRO A 57 -0.56 -18.96 -22.36
CA PRO A 57 0.35 -17.84 -22.51
C PRO A 57 -0.40 -16.57 -22.96
N LEU A 58 -1.23 -16.04 -22.08
CA LEU A 58 -1.88 -14.74 -22.26
C LEU A 58 -1.00 -13.63 -21.66
N SER A 59 -0.64 -12.65 -22.48
CA SER A 59 0.06 -11.44 -22.04
C SER A 59 -0.79 -10.19 -22.30
N VAL A 60 -0.95 -9.35 -21.29
CA VAL A 60 -1.68 -8.08 -21.37
C VAL A 60 -0.74 -6.94 -21.04
N HIS A 61 -0.69 -5.93 -21.92
CA HIS A 61 0.09 -4.71 -21.79
C HIS A 61 -0.82 -3.49 -21.92
N TYR A 62 -0.90 -2.70 -20.86
CA TYR A 62 -1.51 -1.37 -20.88
C TYR A 62 -0.37 -0.34 -20.83
N ILE A 63 -0.39 0.62 -21.75
CA ILE A 63 0.71 1.55 -21.97
C ILE A 63 0.15 2.98 -22.04
N GLU A 64 0.64 3.83 -21.16
CA GLU A 64 0.36 5.26 -21.17
C GLU A 64 1.44 6.01 -21.95
N LYS A 65 1.03 6.88 -22.87
CA LYS A 65 1.94 7.70 -23.68
C LYS A 65 1.86 9.16 -23.26
N ALA A 66 2.99 9.75 -22.94
CA ALA A 66 3.06 11.17 -22.54
C ALA A 66 2.47 12.12 -23.61
N TYR A 67 2.57 11.77 -24.89
CA TYR A 67 1.97 12.55 -25.97
C TYR A 67 0.43 12.57 -25.91
N SER A 68 -0.22 11.60 -25.25
CA SER A 68 -1.68 11.55 -25.14
C SER A 68 -2.26 12.77 -24.42
N VAL A 69 -1.46 13.41 -23.56
CA VAL A 69 -1.78 14.67 -22.86
C VAL A 69 -0.87 15.83 -23.28
N GLY A 70 -0.19 15.71 -24.43
CA GLY A 70 0.67 16.77 -24.97
C GLY A 70 1.99 16.97 -24.21
N LYS A 71 2.43 15.99 -23.41
CA LYS A 71 3.68 16.06 -22.63
C LYS A 71 4.86 15.38 -23.36
N ILE A 72 6.07 15.80 -23.03
CA ILE A 72 7.31 15.08 -23.30
C ILE A 72 7.67 14.31 -22.04
N PRO A 73 8.02 13.01 -22.11
CA PRO A 73 8.39 12.23 -20.94
C PRO A 73 9.50 12.87 -20.12
N GLY A 74 9.43 12.70 -18.80
CA GLY A 74 10.47 13.09 -17.85
C GLY A 74 11.77 12.31 -18.08
N GLY A 75 12.72 12.44 -17.15
CA GLY A 75 14.00 11.74 -17.16
C GLY A 75 14.96 12.18 -18.26
N PHE A 76 16.14 11.55 -18.32
CA PHE A 76 17.24 11.93 -19.23
C PHE A 76 16.94 11.55 -20.69
N PHE A 77 16.43 10.34 -20.93
CA PHE A 77 16.20 9.82 -22.29
C PHE A 77 14.96 10.39 -22.98
N LYS A 78 14.10 11.12 -22.26
CA LYS A 78 12.86 11.68 -22.82
C LYS A 78 11.99 10.64 -23.55
N ARG A 79 11.94 9.43 -23.00
CA ARG A 79 11.22 8.28 -23.54
C ARG A 79 10.63 7.47 -22.39
N GLU A 80 9.42 6.94 -22.56
CA GLU A 80 8.83 5.94 -21.68
C GLU A 80 9.70 4.68 -21.72
N ALA A 81 10.05 4.13 -20.54
CA ALA A 81 10.95 2.99 -20.43
C ALA A 81 10.25 1.79 -19.78
N ARG A 82 10.32 1.70 -18.44
CA ARG A 82 9.66 0.62 -17.70
C ARG A 82 8.20 0.96 -17.44
N PRO A 83 7.30 -0.03 -17.43
CA PRO A 83 5.91 0.19 -17.03
C PRO A 83 5.84 0.83 -15.63
N SER A 84 4.97 1.81 -15.48
CA SER A 84 4.63 2.39 -14.19
C SER A 84 3.84 1.38 -13.34
N GLU A 85 3.69 1.67 -12.03
CA GLU A 85 2.81 0.88 -11.18
C GLU A 85 1.37 0.88 -11.71
N LYS A 86 0.83 2.03 -12.16
CA LYS A 86 -0.49 2.15 -12.76
C LYS A 86 -0.62 1.27 -14.01
N GLU A 87 0.35 1.32 -14.94
CA GLU A 87 0.33 0.50 -16.15
C GLU A 87 0.34 -1.00 -15.81
N THR A 88 1.14 -1.40 -14.82
CA THR A 88 1.19 -2.78 -14.34
C THR A 88 -0.14 -3.23 -13.73
N LEU A 89 -0.74 -2.40 -12.89
CA LEU A 89 -2.01 -2.68 -12.22
C LEU A 89 -3.18 -2.73 -13.21
N THR A 90 -3.24 -1.79 -14.16
CA THR A 90 -4.26 -1.77 -15.21
C THR A 90 -4.12 -2.96 -16.16
N SER A 91 -2.89 -3.38 -16.49
CA SER A 91 -2.67 -4.63 -17.23
C SER A 91 -3.26 -5.84 -16.51
N ARG A 92 -3.09 -5.94 -15.19
CA ARG A 92 -3.69 -7.00 -14.35
C ARG A 92 -5.21 -6.87 -14.25
N LEU A 93 -5.73 -5.64 -14.15
CA LEU A 93 -7.16 -5.35 -14.11
C LEU A 93 -7.88 -5.86 -15.37
N ILE A 94 -7.21 -5.81 -16.53
CA ILE A 94 -7.72 -6.30 -17.81
C ILE A 94 -7.52 -7.81 -17.94
N ASP A 95 -6.35 -8.35 -17.57
CA ASP A 95 -6.01 -9.78 -17.69
C ASP A 95 -6.97 -10.68 -16.90
N ARG A 96 -7.25 -10.33 -15.64
CA ARG A 96 -8.00 -11.16 -14.70
C ARG A 96 -9.40 -11.55 -15.20
N PRO A 97 -10.26 -10.65 -15.68
CA PRO A 97 -11.60 -11.02 -16.14
C PRO A 97 -11.64 -11.69 -17.52
N ILE A 98 -10.61 -11.51 -18.38
CA ILE A 98 -10.61 -12.14 -19.71
C ILE A 98 -10.01 -13.54 -19.72
N ARG A 99 -9.06 -13.83 -18.83
CA ARG A 99 -8.35 -15.11 -18.77
C ARG A 99 -9.27 -16.32 -18.58
N PRO A 100 -10.22 -16.34 -17.63
CA PRO A 100 -11.11 -17.48 -17.41
C PRO A 100 -12.15 -17.68 -18.53
N LEU A 101 -12.25 -16.76 -19.48
CA LEU A 101 -13.16 -16.88 -20.61
C LEU A 101 -12.53 -17.53 -21.85
N PHE A 102 -11.27 -17.86 -21.82
CA PHE A 102 -10.70 -18.78 -22.80
C PHE A 102 -11.04 -20.21 -22.42
N ALA A 103 -11.33 -21.02 -23.43
CA ALA A 103 -11.73 -22.39 -23.21
C ALA A 103 -10.59 -23.22 -22.57
N ASP A 104 -10.95 -24.13 -21.66
CA ASP A 104 -9.98 -25.04 -21.05
C ASP A 104 -9.20 -25.81 -22.11
N GLY A 105 -7.88 -25.92 -21.95
CA GLY A 105 -6.99 -26.53 -22.91
C GLY A 105 -6.58 -25.63 -24.08
N PHE A 106 -6.99 -24.35 -24.11
CA PHE A 106 -6.50 -23.39 -25.10
C PHE A 106 -5.12 -22.88 -24.71
N MET A 107 -4.08 -23.36 -25.39
CA MET A 107 -2.67 -23.06 -25.07
C MET A 107 -1.96 -22.21 -26.14
N ASN A 108 -2.73 -21.60 -27.07
CA ASN A 108 -2.16 -20.69 -28.06
C ASN A 108 -1.77 -19.35 -27.43
N GLU A 109 -0.64 -18.80 -27.88
CA GLU A 109 -0.19 -17.50 -27.39
C GLU A 109 -1.16 -16.38 -27.79
N VAL A 110 -1.56 -15.57 -26.81
CA VAL A 110 -2.42 -14.40 -26.99
C VAL A 110 -1.75 -13.17 -26.37
N GLN A 111 -1.57 -12.13 -27.17
CA GLN A 111 -1.08 -10.84 -26.69
C GLN A 111 -2.12 -9.76 -26.88
N VAL A 112 -2.39 -9.04 -25.80
CA VAL A 112 -3.25 -7.86 -25.77
C VAL A 112 -2.40 -6.63 -25.49
N VAL A 113 -2.51 -5.60 -26.34
CA VAL A 113 -1.84 -4.32 -26.13
C VAL A 113 -2.85 -3.19 -26.19
N CYS A 114 -2.97 -2.46 -25.07
CA CYS A 114 -3.82 -1.27 -24.94
C CYS A 114 -2.91 -0.05 -24.86
N THR A 115 -3.01 0.85 -25.84
CA THR A 115 -2.19 2.08 -25.88
C THR A 115 -3.10 3.30 -25.73
N VAL A 116 -2.84 4.12 -24.73
CA VAL A 116 -3.54 5.40 -24.55
C VAL A 116 -3.03 6.39 -25.59
N MET A 117 -3.91 6.74 -26.54
CA MET A 117 -3.58 7.59 -27.69
C MET A 117 -3.92 9.05 -27.46
N SER A 118 -4.96 9.31 -26.67
CA SER A 118 -5.41 10.63 -26.22
C SER A 118 -6.03 10.48 -24.85
N ALA A 119 -5.79 11.39 -23.92
CA ALA A 119 -6.42 11.39 -22.61
C ALA A 119 -6.79 12.82 -22.22
N ASP A 120 -7.93 12.96 -21.54
CA ASP A 120 -8.29 14.16 -20.81
C ASP A 120 -7.90 14.03 -19.33
N PHE A 121 -8.14 15.08 -18.56
CA PHE A 121 -7.80 15.11 -17.13
C PHE A 121 -8.96 14.66 -16.24
N ASP A 122 -10.00 14.04 -16.77
CA ASP A 122 -11.18 13.62 -16.01
C ASP A 122 -11.48 12.13 -16.18
N THR A 123 -11.34 11.56 -17.38
CA THR A 123 -11.67 10.17 -17.67
C THR A 123 -10.47 9.25 -17.52
N ASP A 124 -10.51 8.28 -16.58
CA ASP A 124 -9.46 7.25 -16.48
C ASP A 124 -9.51 6.32 -17.70
N PRO A 125 -8.38 6.15 -18.42
CA PRO A 125 -8.33 5.31 -19.62
C PRO A 125 -8.49 3.80 -19.36
N ASP A 126 -8.52 3.33 -18.11
CA ASP A 126 -8.60 1.91 -17.78
C ASP A 126 -9.95 1.28 -18.19
N ILE A 127 -11.07 1.96 -17.99
CA ILE A 127 -12.39 1.47 -18.42
C ILE A 127 -12.50 1.41 -19.96
N PRO A 128 -12.14 2.47 -20.72
CA PRO A 128 -11.99 2.37 -22.17
C PRO A 128 -11.09 1.21 -22.64
N ALA A 129 -9.94 1.00 -21.96
CA ALA A 129 -9.03 -0.09 -22.30
C ALA A 129 -9.65 -1.49 -22.08
N MET A 130 -10.40 -1.67 -21.00
CA MET A 130 -11.12 -2.91 -20.70
C MET A 130 -12.20 -3.18 -21.76
N ILE A 131 -13.03 -2.19 -22.07
CA ILE A 131 -14.07 -2.26 -23.10
C ILE A 131 -13.47 -2.58 -24.47
N GLY A 132 -12.39 -1.89 -24.83
CA GLY A 132 -11.70 -2.07 -26.10
C GLY A 132 -11.04 -3.44 -26.23
N THR A 133 -10.45 -3.95 -25.15
CA THR A 133 -9.89 -5.31 -25.13
C THR A 133 -10.98 -6.35 -25.37
N SER A 134 -12.11 -6.23 -24.65
CA SER A 134 -13.25 -7.12 -24.81
C SER A 134 -13.75 -7.10 -26.26
N ALA A 135 -13.94 -5.92 -26.84
CA ALA A 135 -14.36 -5.77 -28.22
C ALA A 135 -13.34 -6.34 -29.22
N ALA A 136 -12.03 -6.09 -29.01
CA ALA A 136 -10.97 -6.60 -29.88
C ALA A 136 -10.86 -8.13 -29.85
N LEU A 137 -11.00 -8.75 -28.67
CA LEU A 137 -11.08 -10.21 -28.51
C LEU A 137 -12.33 -10.76 -29.22
N ALA A 138 -13.50 -10.17 -29.00
CA ALA A 138 -14.75 -10.64 -29.56
C ALA A 138 -14.78 -10.64 -31.10
N ILE A 139 -14.15 -9.63 -31.74
CA ILE A 139 -14.05 -9.57 -33.23
C ILE A 139 -12.89 -10.37 -33.81
N SER A 140 -11.95 -10.87 -32.99
CA SER A 140 -10.71 -11.52 -33.46
C SER A 140 -10.92 -12.89 -34.08
N GLY A 141 -12.00 -13.58 -33.70
CA GLY A 141 -12.29 -14.96 -34.07
C GLY A 141 -11.67 -16.03 -33.19
N CYS A 142 -10.77 -15.68 -32.26
CA CYS A 142 -10.20 -16.66 -31.31
C CYS A 142 -11.30 -17.21 -30.35
N PRO A 143 -11.09 -18.41 -29.74
CA PRO A 143 -12.09 -19.07 -28.90
C PRO A 143 -12.23 -18.40 -27.54
N PHE A 144 -12.80 -17.20 -27.55
CA PHE A 144 -13.10 -16.38 -26.39
C PHE A 144 -14.60 -16.39 -26.07
N ASN A 145 -14.98 -16.74 -24.84
CA ASN A 145 -16.36 -16.87 -24.38
C ASN A 145 -16.94 -15.56 -23.78
N GLY A 146 -16.38 -14.41 -24.17
CA GLY A 146 -16.95 -13.10 -23.90
C GLY A 146 -18.08 -12.72 -24.89
N PRO A 147 -18.45 -11.43 -24.91
CA PRO A 147 -17.71 -10.29 -24.37
C PRO A 147 -17.90 -10.05 -22.86
N ILE A 148 -17.02 -9.22 -22.31
CA ILE A 148 -17.19 -8.64 -20.99
C ILE A 148 -17.51 -7.15 -21.08
N GLY A 149 -18.25 -6.65 -20.08
CA GLY A 149 -18.34 -5.24 -19.76
C GLY A 149 -17.38 -4.89 -18.62
N GLY A 150 -17.03 -3.61 -18.52
CA GLY A 150 -16.28 -3.06 -17.41
C GLY A 150 -16.85 -1.71 -17.00
N ALA A 151 -16.94 -1.44 -15.70
CA ALA A 151 -17.49 -0.22 -15.14
C ALA A 151 -16.74 0.20 -13.89
N ARG A 152 -16.56 1.52 -13.71
CA ARG A 152 -16.12 2.10 -12.44
C ARG A 152 -17.34 2.64 -11.69
N VAL A 153 -17.40 2.42 -10.39
CA VAL A 153 -18.47 2.89 -9.52
C VAL A 153 -17.90 3.72 -8.39
N GLY A 154 -18.41 4.94 -8.25
CA GLY A 154 -18.27 5.78 -7.07
C GLY A 154 -19.52 5.70 -6.20
N PHE A 155 -19.39 6.15 -4.95
CA PHE A 155 -20.50 6.24 -4.02
C PHE A 155 -20.38 7.47 -3.12
N SER A 156 -21.49 8.14 -2.89
CA SER A 156 -21.66 9.12 -1.82
C SER A 156 -23.07 9.03 -1.23
N GLU A 157 -23.23 9.39 0.03
CA GLU A 157 -24.56 9.40 0.68
C GLU A 157 -25.55 10.33 -0.03
N ALA A 158 -25.07 11.39 -0.70
CA ALA A 158 -25.90 12.39 -1.36
C ALA A 158 -26.39 11.94 -2.74
N GLU A 159 -25.56 11.23 -3.49
CA GLU A 159 -25.83 10.89 -4.90
C GLU A 159 -26.11 9.39 -5.12
N GLY A 160 -25.81 8.55 -4.13
CA GLY A 160 -25.85 7.11 -4.28
C GLY A 160 -24.69 6.60 -5.15
N TYR A 161 -24.93 5.54 -5.93
CA TYR A 161 -23.95 4.99 -6.86
C TYR A 161 -23.84 5.85 -8.12
N VAL A 162 -22.62 6.18 -8.52
CA VAL A 162 -22.29 6.97 -9.71
C VAL A 162 -21.46 6.13 -10.65
N LEU A 163 -21.92 6.02 -11.91
CA LEU A 163 -21.23 5.26 -12.96
C LEU A 163 -20.12 6.08 -13.62
N ASN A 164 -18.93 5.52 -13.68
CA ASN A 164 -17.72 6.09 -14.29
C ASN A 164 -17.44 7.55 -13.83
N PRO A 165 -17.39 7.80 -12.51
CA PRO A 165 -17.07 9.14 -12.01
C PRO A 165 -15.67 9.55 -12.48
N GLY A 166 -15.52 10.82 -12.86
CA GLY A 166 -14.22 11.39 -13.21
C GLY A 166 -13.31 11.59 -11.98
N TYR A 167 -12.03 11.86 -12.21
CA TYR A 167 -11.03 12.01 -11.14
C TYR A 167 -11.42 13.06 -10.07
N ALA A 168 -12.08 14.15 -10.48
CA ALA A 168 -12.52 15.18 -9.54
C ALA A 168 -13.63 14.66 -8.61
N ALA A 169 -14.57 13.87 -9.12
CA ALA A 169 -15.64 13.25 -8.34
C ALA A 169 -15.10 12.13 -7.43
N LEU A 170 -14.15 11.32 -7.89
CA LEU A 170 -13.52 10.25 -7.11
C LEU A 170 -12.82 10.75 -5.85
N LYS A 171 -12.22 11.94 -5.86
CA LYS A 171 -11.59 12.52 -4.67
C LYS A 171 -12.56 12.66 -3.48
N ASN A 172 -13.83 12.95 -3.77
CA ASN A 172 -14.88 13.11 -2.77
C ASN A 172 -15.72 11.84 -2.56
N SER A 173 -15.49 10.80 -3.36
CA SER A 173 -16.21 9.54 -3.27
C SER A 173 -15.77 8.73 -2.04
N GLN A 174 -16.73 7.99 -1.47
CA GLN A 174 -16.46 6.99 -0.43
C GLN A 174 -16.12 5.62 -1.03
N LEU A 175 -16.24 5.46 -2.35
CA LEU A 175 -15.95 4.24 -3.08
C LEU A 175 -15.23 4.58 -4.39
N ASP A 176 -14.19 3.81 -4.70
CA ASP A 176 -13.62 3.64 -6.03
C ASP A 176 -13.58 2.15 -6.32
N MET A 177 -14.53 1.66 -7.13
CA MET A 177 -14.69 0.24 -7.44
C MET A 177 -14.72 0.02 -8.94
N VAL A 178 -13.90 -0.91 -9.42
CA VAL A 178 -13.96 -1.40 -10.79
C VAL A 178 -14.53 -2.80 -10.78
N VAL A 179 -15.54 -3.02 -11.63
CA VAL A 179 -16.21 -4.32 -11.80
C VAL A 179 -16.14 -4.71 -13.27
N ALA A 180 -15.84 -5.99 -13.52
CA ALA A 180 -15.94 -6.58 -14.84
C ALA A 180 -16.76 -7.89 -14.80
N GLY A 181 -17.50 -8.13 -15.85
CA GLY A 181 -18.35 -9.33 -15.92
C GLY A 181 -18.87 -9.59 -17.33
N THR A 182 -19.43 -10.79 -17.49
CA THR A 182 -20.19 -11.19 -18.68
C THR A 182 -21.63 -10.71 -18.56
N ARG A 183 -22.47 -11.11 -19.52
CA ARG A 183 -23.91 -10.85 -19.47
C ARG A 183 -24.56 -11.42 -18.21
N ASP A 184 -24.12 -12.59 -17.79
CA ASP A 184 -24.81 -13.40 -16.80
C ASP A 184 -24.20 -13.33 -15.41
N ALA A 185 -22.92 -12.89 -15.31
CA ALA A 185 -22.20 -13.00 -14.05
C ALA A 185 -21.02 -12.01 -13.92
N VAL A 186 -20.68 -11.68 -12.67
CA VAL A 186 -19.49 -10.91 -12.30
C VAL A 186 -18.27 -11.83 -12.29
N LEU A 187 -17.14 -11.34 -12.83
CA LEU A 187 -15.88 -12.06 -12.93
C LEU A 187 -14.78 -11.45 -12.06
N MET A 188 -14.77 -10.12 -11.93
CA MET A 188 -13.70 -9.41 -11.24
C MET A 188 -14.26 -8.16 -10.54
N VAL A 189 -13.82 -7.96 -9.31
CA VAL A 189 -14.01 -6.71 -8.56
C VAL A 189 -12.70 -6.26 -7.98
N GLU A 190 -12.45 -4.96 -8.00
CA GLU A 190 -11.33 -4.32 -7.34
C GLU A 190 -11.77 -3.00 -6.76
N SER A 191 -11.58 -2.77 -5.44
CA SER A 191 -12.08 -1.55 -4.82
C SER A 191 -11.18 -0.98 -3.73
N GLU A 192 -11.36 0.33 -3.53
CA GLU A 192 -10.97 1.09 -2.36
C GLU A 192 -12.23 1.74 -1.79
N ALA A 193 -12.47 1.61 -0.47
CA ALA A 193 -13.68 2.09 0.17
C ALA A 193 -13.36 2.77 1.51
N LYS A 194 -14.20 3.70 1.94
CA LYS A 194 -14.07 4.42 3.21
C LYS A 194 -15.07 3.86 4.21
N GLU A 195 -14.82 2.62 4.68
CA GLU A 195 -15.62 1.90 5.68
C GLU A 195 -17.12 1.75 5.29
N LEU A 196 -17.36 1.37 4.03
CA LEU A 196 -18.71 1.05 3.57
C LEU A 196 -19.19 -0.30 4.10
N SER A 197 -20.51 -0.44 4.30
CA SER A 197 -21.09 -1.71 4.70
C SER A 197 -21.02 -2.76 3.60
N GLU A 198 -21.10 -4.03 3.97
CA GLU A 198 -21.15 -5.15 3.03
C GLU A 198 -22.30 -5.00 2.03
N ASP A 199 -23.45 -4.52 2.47
CA ASP A 199 -24.62 -4.27 1.60
C ASP A 199 -24.36 -3.16 0.58
N GLN A 200 -23.68 -2.08 0.98
CA GLN A 200 -23.29 -1.00 0.06
C GLN A 200 -22.26 -1.50 -0.96
N MET A 201 -21.31 -2.35 -0.54
CA MET A 201 -20.33 -2.95 -1.45
C MET A 201 -21.00 -3.88 -2.45
N LEU A 202 -21.91 -4.75 -1.99
CA LEU A 202 -22.70 -5.65 -2.86
C LEU A 202 -23.56 -4.84 -3.82
N GLY A 203 -24.27 -3.83 -3.33
CA GLY A 203 -25.09 -2.96 -4.17
C GLY A 203 -24.30 -2.26 -5.28
N ALA A 204 -23.06 -1.83 -5.01
CA ALA A 204 -22.18 -1.24 -6.02
C ALA A 204 -21.80 -2.25 -7.11
N VAL A 205 -21.53 -3.51 -6.75
CA VAL A 205 -21.23 -4.59 -7.71
C VAL A 205 -22.42 -4.87 -8.61
N LEU A 206 -23.61 -4.98 -8.03
CA LEU A 206 -24.85 -5.22 -8.78
C LEU A 206 -25.19 -4.04 -9.71
N PHE A 207 -25.03 -2.82 -9.23
CA PHE A 207 -25.20 -1.61 -10.04
C PHE A 207 -24.26 -1.60 -11.24
N ALA A 208 -22.98 -1.88 -11.05
CA ALA A 208 -21.99 -1.97 -12.12
C ALA A 208 -22.38 -3.05 -13.15
N HIS A 209 -22.76 -4.24 -12.67
CA HIS A 209 -23.14 -5.36 -13.54
C HIS A 209 -24.37 -5.05 -14.39
N GLN A 210 -25.35 -4.35 -13.83
CA GLN A 210 -26.53 -3.90 -14.57
C GLN A 210 -26.17 -2.88 -15.66
N GLU A 211 -25.37 -1.87 -15.31
CA GLU A 211 -25.01 -0.79 -16.24
C GLU A 211 -24.12 -1.26 -17.38
N MET A 212 -23.17 -2.19 -17.12
CA MET A 212 -22.28 -2.71 -18.17
C MET A 212 -22.97 -3.54 -19.26
N GLN A 213 -24.24 -3.95 -19.08
CA GLN A 213 -25.01 -4.64 -20.13
C GLN A 213 -25.12 -3.82 -21.42
N THR A 214 -25.12 -2.49 -21.29
CA THR A 214 -25.09 -1.57 -22.44
C THR A 214 -23.82 -1.73 -23.27
N VAL A 215 -22.67 -1.91 -22.61
CA VAL A 215 -21.37 -2.15 -23.25
C VAL A 215 -21.37 -3.49 -23.98
N ILE A 216 -21.81 -4.55 -23.31
CA ILE A 216 -21.86 -5.91 -23.86
C ILE A 216 -22.71 -5.93 -25.13
N LYS A 217 -23.89 -5.31 -25.09
CA LYS A 217 -24.76 -5.21 -26.26
C LYS A 217 -24.09 -4.48 -27.43
N ALA A 218 -23.42 -3.38 -27.18
CA ALA A 218 -22.72 -2.63 -28.22
C ALA A 218 -21.55 -3.42 -28.84
N ILE A 219 -20.87 -4.26 -28.05
CA ILE A 219 -19.83 -5.17 -28.54
C ILE A 219 -20.48 -6.29 -29.41
N ASP A 220 -21.57 -6.90 -28.98
CA ASP A 220 -22.29 -7.90 -29.78
C ASP A 220 -22.68 -7.34 -31.16
N GLU A 221 -23.25 -6.12 -31.18
CA GLU A 221 -23.57 -5.45 -32.43
C GLU A 221 -22.35 -5.16 -33.32
N LEU A 222 -21.17 -4.89 -32.69
CA LEU A 222 -19.91 -4.73 -33.42
C LEU A 222 -19.43 -6.06 -34.01
N VAL A 223 -19.57 -7.17 -33.27
CA VAL A 223 -19.25 -8.53 -33.73
C VAL A 223 -20.09 -8.97 -34.90
N GLU A 224 -21.40 -8.66 -34.90
CA GLU A 224 -22.29 -8.97 -36.03
C GLU A 224 -21.83 -8.31 -37.35
N GLU A 225 -21.26 -7.09 -37.28
CA GLU A 225 -20.87 -6.34 -38.49
C GLU A 225 -19.40 -6.53 -38.87
N ALA A 226 -18.49 -6.74 -37.91
CA ALA A 226 -17.03 -6.72 -38.10
C ALA A 226 -16.31 -7.96 -37.59
N GLY A 227 -17.02 -8.90 -36.95
CA GLY A 227 -16.43 -10.11 -36.39
C GLY A 227 -15.82 -11.00 -37.47
N LYS A 228 -14.65 -11.56 -37.19
CA LYS A 228 -14.01 -12.60 -38.00
C LYS A 228 -14.67 -13.94 -37.72
N PRO A 229 -14.65 -14.88 -38.67
CA PRO A 229 -15.07 -16.25 -38.42
C PRO A 229 -14.34 -16.84 -37.23
N ARG A 230 -15.06 -17.53 -36.36
CA ARG A 230 -14.46 -18.26 -35.24
C ARG A 230 -13.45 -19.29 -35.77
N TRP A 231 -12.37 -19.47 -35.03
CA TRP A 231 -11.37 -20.50 -35.33
C TRP A 231 -12.03 -21.88 -35.24
N ASP A 232 -11.57 -22.77 -36.10
CA ASP A 232 -11.92 -24.21 -36.03
C ASP A 232 -11.01 -24.84 -34.95
N TRP A 233 -11.32 -24.54 -33.71
CA TRP A 233 -10.62 -25.03 -32.53
C TRP A 233 -11.62 -25.73 -31.61
N SER A 234 -11.25 -26.88 -31.12
CA SER A 234 -11.96 -27.61 -30.08
C SER A 234 -10.99 -28.11 -29.04
N ALA A 235 -11.41 -28.18 -27.79
CA ALA A 235 -10.63 -28.83 -26.73
C ALA A 235 -10.34 -30.28 -27.11
N ALA A 236 -9.18 -30.80 -26.67
CA ALA A 236 -8.86 -32.20 -26.82
C ALA A 236 -9.94 -33.08 -26.17
N GLU A 237 -10.30 -34.17 -26.80
CA GLU A 237 -11.27 -35.12 -26.24
C GLU A 237 -10.70 -35.74 -24.97
N VAL A 238 -11.49 -35.74 -23.90
CA VAL A 238 -11.09 -36.35 -22.62
C VAL A 238 -10.88 -37.85 -22.84
N ASN A 239 -9.73 -38.34 -22.41
CA ASN A 239 -9.42 -39.79 -22.45
C ASN A 239 -10.11 -40.49 -21.27
N GLU A 240 -11.40 -40.83 -21.44
CA GLU A 240 -12.18 -41.50 -20.39
C GLU A 240 -11.58 -42.81 -19.92
N THR A 241 -10.80 -43.50 -20.78
CA THR A 241 -10.11 -44.74 -20.40
C THR A 241 -8.97 -44.44 -19.44
N LEU A 242 -8.14 -43.45 -19.74
CA LEU A 242 -7.05 -43.00 -18.85
C LEU A 242 -7.60 -42.48 -17.52
N ARG A 243 -8.65 -41.65 -17.59
CA ARG A 243 -9.34 -41.14 -16.39
C ARG A 243 -9.78 -42.27 -15.47
N ALA A 244 -10.44 -43.31 -16.01
CA ALA A 244 -10.89 -44.47 -15.24
C ALA A 244 -9.72 -45.27 -14.66
N GLN A 245 -8.62 -45.40 -15.41
CA GLN A 245 -7.42 -46.08 -14.94
C GLN A 245 -6.72 -45.35 -13.79
N VAL A 246 -6.60 -44.02 -13.90
CA VAL A 246 -6.02 -43.17 -12.83
C VAL A 246 -6.94 -43.19 -11.61
N GLU A 247 -8.25 -43.12 -11.77
CA GLU A 247 -9.20 -43.19 -10.65
C GLU A 247 -9.16 -44.55 -9.95
N GLU A 248 -9.06 -45.66 -10.67
CA GLU A 248 -8.89 -47.02 -10.11
C GLU A 248 -7.58 -47.14 -9.35
N ALA A 249 -6.48 -46.60 -9.91
CA ALA A 249 -5.14 -46.72 -9.34
C ALA A 249 -4.91 -45.80 -8.12
N ALA A 250 -5.48 -44.62 -8.07
CA ALA A 250 -5.18 -43.58 -7.08
C ALA A 250 -6.35 -43.16 -6.17
N GLY A 251 -7.61 -43.35 -6.59
CA GLY A 251 -8.75 -42.69 -5.95
C GLY A 251 -8.90 -42.95 -4.45
N VAL A 252 -8.68 -44.20 -4.00
CA VAL A 252 -8.75 -44.55 -2.56
C VAL A 252 -7.58 -43.94 -1.79
N ASP A 253 -6.36 -44.15 -2.27
CA ASP A 253 -5.14 -43.67 -1.62
C ASP A 253 -5.06 -42.16 -1.54
N LEU A 254 -5.48 -41.47 -2.59
CA LEU A 254 -5.59 -39.99 -2.58
C LEU A 254 -6.67 -39.50 -1.59
N GLY A 255 -7.83 -40.18 -1.54
CA GLY A 255 -8.87 -39.85 -0.57
C GLY A 255 -8.38 -39.98 0.88
N GLU A 256 -7.50 -40.97 1.15
CA GLU A 256 -6.84 -41.12 2.46
C GLU A 256 -5.73 -40.09 2.67
N ALA A 257 -4.92 -39.77 1.65
CA ALA A 257 -3.89 -38.75 1.73
C ALA A 257 -4.47 -37.36 2.10
N TYR A 258 -5.57 -36.97 1.49
CA TYR A 258 -6.26 -35.71 1.80
C TYR A 258 -6.99 -35.66 3.15
N ARG A 259 -6.92 -36.72 3.96
CA ARG A 259 -7.33 -36.70 5.38
C ARG A 259 -6.17 -36.42 6.34
N ILE A 260 -4.94 -36.40 5.84
CA ILE A 260 -3.76 -36.01 6.61
C ILE A 260 -3.74 -34.49 6.74
N THR A 261 -3.90 -33.98 7.95
CA THR A 261 -4.02 -32.53 8.22
C THR A 261 -2.69 -31.80 8.19
N GLU A 262 -1.59 -32.49 8.52
CA GLU A 262 -0.25 -31.92 8.46
C GLU A 262 0.24 -31.85 7.01
N LYS A 263 0.72 -30.67 6.58
CA LYS A 263 1.02 -30.35 5.16
C LYS A 263 2.13 -31.22 4.59
N ALA A 264 3.29 -31.31 5.27
CA ALA A 264 4.45 -32.04 4.75
C ALA A 264 4.14 -33.55 4.58
N ALA A 265 3.51 -34.16 5.59
CA ALA A 265 3.11 -35.58 5.52
C ALA A 265 2.04 -35.82 4.44
N ARG A 266 1.13 -34.88 4.23
CA ARG A 266 0.14 -34.96 3.14
C ARG A 266 0.80 -34.91 1.77
N TYR A 267 1.69 -33.94 1.55
CA TYR A 267 2.43 -33.81 0.29
C TYR A 267 3.30 -35.01 0.00
N GLU A 268 4.03 -35.55 0.99
CA GLU A 268 4.80 -36.79 0.86
C GLU A 268 3.91 -37.97 0.45
N ARG A 269 2.74 -38.14 1.11
CA ARG A 269 1.80 -39.20 0.78
C ARG A 269 1.22 -39.05 -0.63
N VAL A 270 0.82 -37.86 -1.02
CA VAL A 270 0.33 -37.57 -2.38
C VAL A 270 1.43 -37.83 -3.41
N GLY A 271 2.67 -37.43 -3.16
CA GLY A 271 3.82 -37.72 -3.99
C GLY A 271 4.02 -39.22 -4.20
N HIS A 272 4.00 -40.02 -3.13
CA HIS A 272 4.10 -41.47 -3.22
C HIS A 272 2.97 -42.11 -4.06
N VAL A 273 1.74 -41.63 -3.91
CA VAL A 273 0.60 -42.10 -4.71
C VAL A 273 0.80 -41.77 -6.19
N ARG A 274 1.21 -40.52 -6.48
CA ARG A 274 1.50 -40.08 -7.84
C ARG A 274 2.58 -40.93 -8.50
N ASP A 275 3.70 -41.17 -7.81
CA ASP A 275 4.82 -41.94 -8.33
C ASP A 275 4.44 -43.42 -8.59
N ALA A 276 3.57 -43.99 -7.74
CA ALA A 276 3.03 -45.32 -7.95
C ALA A 276 2.14 -45.40 -9.20
N VAL A 277 1.26 -44.41 -9.40
CA VAL A 277 0.43 -44.33 -10.61
C VAL A 277 1.25 -44.13 -11.87
N MET A 278 2.28 -43.28 -11.80
CA MET A 278 3.22 -43.07 -12.91
C MET A 278 3.95 -44.36 -13.27
N ALA A 279 4.46 -45.09 -12.27
CA ALA A 279 5.13 -46.37 -12.50
C ALA A 279 4.22 -47.46 -13.08
N GLN A 280 2.91 -47.42 -12.76
CA GLN A 280 1.92 -48.37 -13.24
C GLN A 280 1.43 -48.07 -14.67
N LEU A 281 1.19 -46.79 -15.00
CA LEU A 281 0.48 -46.38 -16.23
C LEU A 281 1.42 -45.85 -17.33
N ALA A 282 2.57 -45.27 -16.99
CA ALA A 282 3.53 -44.75 -17.97
C ALA A 282 4.36 -45.93 -18.54
N THR A 283 3.85 -46.53 -19.60
CA THR A 283 4.51 -47.65 -20.33
C THR A 283 4.86 -47.22 -21.75
N GLU A 284 5.78 -47.89 -22.44
CA GLU A 284 6.21 -47.53 -23.79
C GLU A 284 5.04 -47.44 -24.82
N ASP A 285 4.00 -48.23 -24.61
CA ASP A 285 2.77 -48.24 -25.46
C ASP A 285 1.57 -47.57 -24.75
N GLY A 286 1.76 -46.91 -23.58
CA GLY A 286 0.71 -46.32 -22.75
C GLY A 286 0.47 -44.83 -22.98
N ALA A 287 -0.23 -44.20 -22.05
CA ALA A 287 -0.42 -42.75 -22.04
C ALA A 287 0.91 -42.05 -21.73
N SER A 288 1.02 -40.82 -22.22
CA SER A 288 2.20 -40.00 -21.91
C SER A 288 2.27 -39.65 -20.41
N ALA A 289 3.47 -39.39 -19.91
CA ALA A 289 3.67 -39.00 -18.52
C ALA A 289 2.88 -37.73 -18.17
N ASP A 290 2.78 -36.79 -19.09
CA ASP A 290 2.07 -35.53 -18.89
C ASP A 290 0.55 -35.75 -18.86
N ASP A 291 -0.03 -36.56 -19.75
CA ASP A 291 -1.45 -36.91 -19.70
C ASP A 291 -1.84 -37.59 -18.36
N ILE A 292 -0.96 -38.45 -17.83
CA ILE A 292 -1.18 -39.10 -16.53
C ILE A 292 -1.14 -38.09 -15.39
N LYS A 293 -0.18 -37.16 -15.40
CA LYS A 293 -0.09 -36.06 -14.38
C LYS A 293 -1.33 -35.19 -14.41
N ASP A 294 -1.81 -34.85 -15.59
CA ASP A 294 -2.98 -33.97 -15.74
C ASP A 294 -4.26 -34.65 -15.25
N GLU A 295 -4.48 -35.93 -15.59
CA GLU A 295 -5.61 -36.69 -15.05
C GLU A 295 -5.48 -36.94 -13.54
N PHE A 296 -4.26 -37.08 -13.01
CA PHE A 296 -4.01 -37.20 -11.58
C PHE A 296 -4.40 -35.89 -10.87
N LYS A 297 -3.95 -34.73 -11.36
CA LYS A 297 -4.34 -33.40 -10.83
C LYS A 297 -5.85 -33.19 -10.90
N ALA A 298 -6.49 -33.61 -12.01
CA ALA A 298 -7.94 -33.54 -12.15
C ALA A 298 -8.67 -34.41 -11.12
N LEU A 299 -8.11 -35.58 -10.78
CA LEU A 299 -8.63 -36.45 -9.73
C LEU A 299 -8.47 -35.83 -8.33
N GLU A 300 -7.31 -35.26 -8.02
CA GLU A 300 -7.06 -34.50 -6.79
C GLU A 300 -8.10 -33.39 -6.60
N LYS A 301 -8.27 -32.55 -7.63
CA LYS A 301 -9.25 -31.47 -7.65
C LYS A 301 -10.67 -32.00 -7.36
N ARG A 302 -11.06 -33.07 -8.01
CA ARG A 302 -12.39 -33.69 -7.85
C ARG A 302 -12.61 -34.22 -6.43
N ILE A 303 -11.63 -34.93 -5.85
CA ILE A 303 -11.72 -35.50 -4.50
C ILE A 303 -11.86 -34.39 -3.45
N VAL A 304 -10.99 -33.36 -3.49
CA VAL A 304 -11.01 -32.28 -2.51
C VAL A 304 -12.34 -31.49 -2.60
N ARG A 305 -12.77 -31.15 -3.82
CA ARG A 305 -14.00 -30.39 -4.06
C ARG A 305 -15.26 -31.17 -3.60
N GLN A 306 -15.33 -32.46 -3.89
CA GLN A 306 -16.45 -33.30 -3.46
C GLN A 306 -16.54 -33.38 -1.92
N ARG A 307 -15.42 -33.52 -1.22
CA ARG A 307 -15.37 -33.52 0.25
C ARG A 307 -15.88 -32.21 0.85
N ILE A 308 -15.42 -31.08 0.30
CA ILE A 308 -15.88 -29.74 0.73
C ILE A 308 -17.40 -29.60 0.55
N LEU A 309 -17.92 -29.97 -0.62
CA LEU A 309 -19.37 -29.88 -0.91
C LEU A 309 -20.19 -30.87 -0.08
N ALA A 310 -19.62 -32.01 0.33
CA ALA A 310 -20.25 -32.95 1.26
C ALA A 310 -20.28 -32.49 2.72
N GLY A 311 -19.62 -31.35 3.04
CA GLY A 311 -19.51 -30.81 4.39
C GLY A 311 -18.51 -31.60 5.27
N GLU A 312 -17.58 -32.37 4.66
CA GLU A 312 -16.48 -33.00 5.38
C GLU A 312 -15.46 -31.93 5.83
N PRO A 313 -14.64 -32.25 6.85
CA PRO A 313 -13.52 -31.37 7.23
C PRO A 313 -12.62 -31.05 6.05
N ARG A 314 -12.13 -29.80 6.00
CA ARG A 314 -11.17 -29.30 5.04
C ARG A 314 -9.85 -30.07 5.13
N ILE A 315 -8.94 -29.81 4.20
CA ILE A 315 -7.64 -30.50 4.12
C ILE A 315 -6.76 -30.31 5.39
N ASP A 316 -6.96 -29.25 6.16
CA ASP A 316 -6.30 -28.99 7.44
C ASP A 316 -7.20 -29.33 8.67
N GLY A 317 -8.35 -29.94 8.45
CA GLY A 317 -9.27 -30.39 9.51
C GLY A 317 -10.28 -29.34 9.99
N ARG A 318 -10.20 -28.08 9.54
CA ARG A 318 -11.18 -27.03 9.88
C ARG A 318 -12.53 -27.26 9.17
N ASP A 319 -13.54 -26.58 9.67
CA ASP A 319 -14.81 -26.37 8.95
C ASP A 319 -14.71 -25.23 7.92
N GLY A 320 -15.81 -24.95 7.23
CA GLY A 320 -15.86 -23.90 6.21
C GLY A 320 -15.80 -22.45 6.77
N ARG A 321 -15.89 -22.23 8.07
CA ARG A 321 -16.01 -20.89 8.69
C ARG A 321 -14.88 -20.53 9.65
N THR A 322 -14.11 -21.48 10.10
CA THR A 322 -13.05 -21.28 11.10
C THR A 322 -11.82 -20.63 10.47
N VAL A 323 -11.34 -19.53 11.08
CA VAL A 323 -10.04 -18.88 10.77
C VAL A 323 -8.92 -19.67 11.45
N ARG A 324 -7.75 -19.79 10.79
CA ARG A 324 -6.55 -20.39 11.40
C ARG A 324 -6.12 -19.65 12.66
N GLN A 325 -5.33 -20.32 13.50
CA GLN A 325 -4.76 -19.70 14.70
C GLN A 325 -3.94 -18.46 14.33
N ILE A 326 -4.13 -17.39 15.11
CA ILE A 326 -3.45 -16.11 14.91
C ILE A 326 -2.51 -15.86 16.08
N ALA A 327 -1.30 -15.39 15.77
CA ALA A 327 -0.35 -14.82 16.72
C ALA A 327 0.10 -13.46 16.21
N CYS A 328 0.16 -12.47 17.09
CA CYS A 328 0.58 -11.11 16.80
C CYS A 328 1.64 -10.69 17.80
N GLU A 329 2.68 -10.00 17.31
CA GLU A 329 3.73 -9.38 18.13
C GLU A 329 4.00 -7.98 17.59
N VAL A 330 4.40 -7.06 18.46
CA VAL A 330 4.85 -5.70 18.09
C VAL A 330 6.25 -5.47 18.62
N ASP A 331 6.94 -4.47 18.08
CA ASP A 331 8.32 -4.11 18.45
C ASP A 331 9.34 -5.24 18.20
N VAL A 332 9.16 -5.99 17.11
CA VAL A 332 10.04 -7.11 16.76
C VAL A 332 11.37 -6.70 16.11
N LEU A 333 11.53 -5.41 15.78
CA LEU A 333 12.73 -4.82 15.16
C LEU A 333 13.13 -3.56 15.91
N ASP A 334 14.22 -3.61 16.67
CA ASP A 334 14.68 -2.56 17.59
C ASP A 334 14.94 -1.18 16.93
N ASN A 335 15.41 -1.18 15.69
CA ASN A 335 15.78 0.06 14.99
C ASN A 335 14.69 0.61 14.06
N ALA A 336 13.56 -0.10 13.89
CA ALA A 336 12.43 0.39 13.13
C ALA A 336 11.65 1.44 13.94
N HIS A 337 10.96 2.37 13.25
CA HIS A 337 10.12 3.35 13.94
C HIS A 337 8.87 2.69 14.53
N GLY A 338 8.41 1.60 13.93
CA GLY A 338 7.43 0.66 14.43
C GLY A 338 7.53 -0.63 13.66
N SER A 339 7.27 -1.75 14.31
CA SER A 339 7.33 -3.07 13.68
C SER A 339 6.36 -4.03 14.31
N SER A 340 5.99 -5.05 13.55
CA SER A 340 5.12 -6.13 14.02
C SER A 340 5.39 -7.43 13.27
N LEU A 341 4.98 -8.53 13.90
CA LEU A 341 4.92 -9.87 13.31
C LEU A 341 3.47 -10.34 13.38
N PHE A 342 2.95 -10.79 12.26
CA PHE A 342 1.61 -11.38 12.17
C PHE A 342 1.71 -12.78 11.58
N THR A 343 1.20 -13.76 12.32
CA THR A 343 1.17 -15.16 11.91
C THR A 343 -0.27 -15.66 11.90
N ARG A 344 -0.70 -16.27 10.80
CA ARG A 344 -2.00 -16.93 10.65
C ARG A 344 -1.79 -18.34 10.12
N GLY A 345 -1.77 -19.33 11.03
CA GLY A 345 -1.33 -20.68 10.71
C GLY A 345 0.06 -20.67 10.05
N GLU A 346 0.18 -21.20 8.85
CA GLU A 346 1.40 -21.25 8.03
C GLU A 346 1.54 -20.03 7.09
N THR A 347 1.08 -18.87 7.49
CA THR A 347 1.29 -17.61 6.76
C THR A 347 1.79 -16.56 7.73
N GLN A 348 2.98 -16.02 7.49
CA GLN A 348 3.64 -15.08 8.38
C GLN A 348 4.19 -13.88 7.59
N ALA A 349 4.06 -12.70 8.19
CA ALA A 349 4.58 -11.44 7.65
C ALA A 349 5.22 -10.61 8.75
N ILE A 350 6.36 -9.98 8.45
CA ILE A 350 6.98 -8.94 9.26
C ILE A 350 6.65 -7.60 8.64
N GLY A 351 6.07 -6.69 9.43
CA GLY A 351 5.81 -5.31 9.06
C GLY A 351 6.83 -4.37 9.68
N ALA A 352 7.41 -3.50 8.86
CA ALA A 352 8.30 -2.42 9.32
C ALA A 352 7.79 -1.08 8.82
N VAL A 353 7.73 -0.09 9.71
CA VAL A 353 7.32 1.28 9.40
C VAL A 353 8.49 2.23 9.54
N THR A 354 8.64 3.08 8.55
CA THR A 354 9.57 4.21 8.56
C THR A 354 8.76 5.50 8.37
N LEU A 355 8.94 6.44 9.28
CA LEU A 355 8.39 7.79 9.18
C LEU A 355 9.44 8.71 8.56
N GLY A 356 9.03 9.54 7.63
CA GLY A 356 9.90 10.47 6.93
C GLY A 356 9.31 11.88 6.87
N SER A 357 10.04 12.81 6.27
CA SER A 357 9.58 14.18 6.01
C SER A 357 8.71 14.25 4.75
N THR A 358 8.07 15.38 4.51
CA THR A 358 7.33 15.64 3.26
C THR A 358 8.20 15.56 2.00
N ARG A 359 9.54 15.68 2.14
CA ARG A 359 10.50 15.53 1.02
C ARG A 359 10.68 14.08 0.59
N ASP A 360 10.41 13.14 1.50
CA ASP A 360 10.53 11.69 1.26
C ASP A 360 9.27 11.12 0.59
N ALA A 361 8.22 11.94 0.39
CA ALA A 361 7.02 11.54 -0.31
C ALA A 361 7.32 11.10 -1.74
N GLN A 362 6.70 10.00 -2.16
CA GLN A 362 6.87 9.47 -3.52
C GLN A 362 6.36 10.46 -4.56
N ILE A 363 7.18 10.77 -5.56
CA ILE A 363 6.78 11.59 -6.70
C ILE A 363 6.20 10.65 -7.77
N ILE A 364 4.95 10.87 -8.13
CA ILE A 364 4.24 10.13 -9.17
C ILE A 364 4.02 11.07 -10.36
N ASP A 365 4.70 10.84 -11.48
CA ASP A 365 4.50 11.55 -12.75
C ASP A 365 3.46 10.79 -13.58
N ALA A 366 2.20 11.18 -13.45
CA ALA A 366 1.06 10.56 -14.12
C ALA A 366 0.57 11.41 -15.31
N LEU A 367 -0.33 10.86 -16.13
CA LEU A 367 -0.93 11.61 -17.25
C LEU A 367 -1.66 12.85 -16.75
N GLU A 368 -2.40 12.73 -15.65
CA GLU A 368 -3.16 13.83 -15.00
C GLU A 368 -2.26 14.88 -14.34
N GLY A 369 -0.97 14.62 -14.14
CA GLY A 369 -0.01 15.53 -13.55
C GLY A 369 0.92 14.89 -12.56
N GLU A 370 1.93 15.65 -12.10
CA GLU A 370 2.80 15.24 -11.00
C GLU A 370 2.04 15.39 -9.68
N ARG A 371 2.13 14.37 -8.85
CA ARG A 371 1.62 14.40 -7.47
C ARG A 371 2.62 13.78 -6.50
N ARG A 372 2.52 14.17 -5.24
CA ARG A 372 3.25 13.56 -4.14
C ARG A 372 2.33 12.65 -3.37
N ASP A 373 2.82 11.46 -3.05
CA ASP A 373 2.10 10.47 -2.26
C ASP A 373 2.87 10.23 -0.94
N PRO A 374 2.32 10.67 0.21
CA PRO A 374 2.99 10.53 1.50
C PRO A 374 2.86 9.12 2.10
N PHE A 375 2.03 8.25 1.53
CA PHE A 375 1.84 6.89 2.02
C PHE A 375 2.30 5.85 1.01
N MET A 376 3.30 5.07 1.39
CA MET A 376 3.86 3.99 0.59
C MET A 376 3.71 2.66 1.32
N LEU A 377 3.29 1.61 0.59
CA LEU A 377 3.34 0.24 1.10
C LEU A 377 4.04 -0.66 0.06
N HIS A 378 5.13 -1.28 0.47
CA HIS A 378 5.90 -2.22 -0.32
C HIS A 378 5.75 -3.64 0.22
N TYR A 379 5.47 -4.56 -0.68
CA TYR A 379 5.26 -5.97 -0.39
C TYR A 379 6.37 -6.79 -1.04
N ASN A 380 7.03 -7.62 -0.27
CA ASN A 380 8.12 -8.49 -0.72
C ASN A 380 7.75 -9.96 -0.47
N PHE A 381 7.92 -10.78 -1.51
CA PHE A 381 7.61 -12.21 -1.48
C PHE A 381 8.82 -13.01 -1.96
N PRO A 382 9.81 -13.25 -1.09
CA PRO A 382 10.99 -14.01 -1.44
C PRO A 382 10.67 -15.51 -1.57
N PRO A 383 11.40 -16.27 -2.42
CA PRO A 383 11.14 -17.70 -2.67
C PRO A 383 11.15 -18.56 -1.41
N TYR A 384 11.99 -18.24 -0.43
CA TYR A 384 12.05 -18.99 0.83
C TYR A 384 10.72 -18.99 1.60
N SER A 385 9.83 -18.02 1.34
CA SER A 385 8.51 -17.95 2.01
C SER A 385 7.59 -19.14 1.67
N VAL A 386 7.88 -19.84 0.59
CA VAL A 386 7.21 -21.08 0.18
C VAL A 386 8.15 -22.30 0.22
N GLY A 387 9.36 -22.12 0.77
CA GLY A 387 10.34 -23.20 0.90
C GLY A 387 11.15 -23.48 -0.38
N GLU A 388 11.17 -22.54 -1.32
CA GLU A 388 11.83 -22.70 -2.62
C GLU A 388 13.15 -21.94 -2.71
N ALA A 389 14.07 -22.46 -3.50
CA ALA A 389 15.24 -21.75 -3.99
C ALA A 389 14.92 -21.16 -5.36
N GLY A 390 14.82 -19.83 -5.44
CA GLY A 390 14.40 -19.14 -6.64
C GLY A 390 15.25 -17.92 -6.97
N ARG A 391 15.02 -17.32 -8.14
CA ARG A 391 15.69 -16.08 -8.55
C ARG A 391 15.27 -14.93 -7.63
N MET A 392 16.24 -14.22 -7.09
CA MET A 392 16.06 -12.91 -6.48
C MET A 392 16.28 -11.85 -7.56
N GLY A 393 15.29 -11.01 -7.81
CA GLY A 393 15.33 -10.05 -8.91
C GLY A 393 14.50 -8.79 -8.63
N PHE A 394 13.95 -8.23 -9.70
CA PHE A 394 13.07 -7.06 -9.60
C PHE A 394 11.69 -7.47 -9.11
N THR A 395 10.99 -6.54 -8.46
CA THR A 395 9.61 -6.70 -8.01
C THR A 395 8.70 -7.11 -9.17
N GLY A 396 8.06 -8.26 -9.05
CA GLY A 396 7.17 -8.81 -10.07
C GLY A 396 5.77 -8.16 -10.07
N ARG A 397 4.99 -8.40 -11.13
CA ARG A 397 3.61 -7.89 -11.24
C ARG A 397 2.71 -8.35 -10.10
N ARG A 398 2.93 -9.56 -9.58
CA ARG A 398 2.16 -10.12 -8.45
C ARG A 398 2.43 -9.34 -7.17
N GLU A 399 3.69 -9.04 -6.88
CA GLU A 399 4.10 -8.27 -5.70
C GLU A 399 3.53 -6.85 -5.73
N ILE A 400 3.59 -6.18 -6.88
CA ILE A 400 2.98 -4.85 -7.08
C ILE A 400 1.46 -4.92 -6.80
N GLY A 401 0.76 -5.92 -7.32
CA GLY A 401 -0.68 -6.10 -7.10
C GLY A 401 -1.05 -6.35 -5.65
N HIS A 402 -0.29 -7.22 -4.95
CA HIS A 402 -0.50 -7.53 -3.54
C HIS A 402 -0.21 -6.33 -2.63
N GLY A 403 0.88 -5.61 -2.90
CA GLY A 403 1.23 -4.38 -2.18
C GLY A 403 0.14 -3.32 -2.36
N ARG A 404 -0.35 -3.13 -3.58
CA ARG A 404 -1.42 -2.16 -3.86
C ARG A 404 -2.72 -2.50 -3.14
N LEU A 405 -3.11 -3.77 -3.09
CA LEU A 405 -4.30 -4.21 -2.35
C LEU A 405 -4.15 -3.93 -0.85
N ALA A 406 -3.01 -4.28 -0.25
CA ALA A 406 -2.75 -4.00 1.16
C ALA A 406 -2.75 -2.49 1.44
N ARG A 407 -2.14 -1.69 0.56
CA ARG A 407 -2.14 -0.22 0.65
C ARG A 407 -3.56 0.35 0.65
N ARG A 408 -4.43 -0.10 -0.28
CA ARG A 408 -5.83 0.33 -0.36
C ARG A 408 -6.59 0.00 0.92
N GLY A 409 -6.39 -1.19 1.47
CA GLY A 409 -7.02 -1.61 2.72
C GLY A 409 -6.71 -0.71 3.91
N LEU A 410 -5.50 -0.13 3.94
CA LEU A 410 -5.01 0.73 5.02
C LEU A 410 -5.24 2.23 4.78
N ALA A 411 -5.36 2.65 3.52
CA ALA A 411 -5.45 4.07 3.15
C ALA A 411 -6.67 4.80 3.77
N ALA A 412 -7.79 4.09 3.92
CA ALA A 412 -9.04 4.65 4.43
C ALA A 412 -8.99 5.10 5.91
N VAL A 413 -8.04 4.58 6.67
CA VAL A 413 -7.91 4.85 8.12
C VAL A 413 -6.71 5.72 8.47
N LEU A 414 -5.98 6.21 7.49
CA LEU A 414 -4.85 7.11 7.71
C LEU A 414 -5.31 8.46 8.25
N PRO A 415 -4.52 9.09 9.13
CA PRO A 415 -4.74 10.47 9.55
C PRO A 415 -4.55 11.43 8.36
N SER A 416 -5.12 12.62 8.47
CA SER A 416 -4.85 13.72 7.53
C SER A 416 -3.39 14.21 7.68
N GLU A 417 -2.86 14.86 6.63
CA GLU A 417 -1.52 15.46 6.68
C GLU A 417 -1.39 16.56 7.75
N ASP A 418 -2.50 17.21 8.12
CA ASP A 418 -2.50 18.22 9.18
C ASP A 418 -2.41 17.60 10.57
N GLU A 419 -3.01 16.40 10.76
CA GLU A 419 -2.97 15.68 12.03
C GLU A 419 -1.66 14.90 12.21
N PHE A 420 -1.13 14.33 11.13
CA PHE A 420 0.10 13.53 11.16
C PHE A 420 0.96 13.83 9.93
N PRO A 421 1.75 14.92 9.97
CA PRO A 421 2.45 15.46 8.81
C PRO A 421 3.73 14.69 8.41
N TYR A 422 3.72 13.37 8.54
CA TYR A 422 4.83 12.49 8.15
C TYR A 422 4.54 11.79 6.83
N THR A 423 5.60 11.52 6.09
CA THR A 423 5.58 10.49 5.05
C THR A 423 5.71 9.13 5.73
N ILE A 424 4.80 8.22 5.41
CA ILE A 424 4.72 6.89 6.00
C ILE A 424 5.13 5.86 4.95
N ARG A 425 6.17 5.06 5.25
CA ARG A 425 6.54 3.91 4.44
C ARG A 425 6.38 2.63 5.24
N VAL A 426 5.48 1.76 4.79
CA VAL A 426 5.29 0.41 5.32
C VAL A 426 5.98 -0.58 4.39
N VAL A 427 6.74 -1.50 4.94
CA VAL A 427 7.29 -2.66 4.21
C VAL A 427 6.75 -3.92 4.85
N SER A 428 6.16 -4.79 4.03
CA SER A 428 5.69 -6.11 4.45
C SER A 428 6.58 -7.17 3.83
N GLU A 429 7.36 -7.85 4.65
CA GLU A 429 8.20 -8.99 4.28
C GLU A 429 7.45 -10.28 4.57
N ILE A 430 7.17 -11.06 3.54
CA ILE A 430 6.51 -12.36 3.72
C ILE A 430 7.57 -13.40 4.04
N THR A 431 7.49 -13.95 5.25
CA THR A 431 8.45 -14.94 5.75
C THR A 431 7.95 -16.37 5.61
N GLU A 432 6.62 -16.56 5.57
CA GLU A 432 5.98 -17.85 5.32
C GLU A 432 4.64 -17.65 4.62
N SER A 433 4.28 -18.53 3.66
CA SER A 433 3.04 -18.38 2.89
C SER A 433 2.36 -19.71 2.59
N ASN A 434 1.14 -19.85 3.10
CA ASN A 434 0.15 -20.86 2.73
C ASN A 434 -1.26 -20.26 2.72
N GLY A 435 -1.54 -19.46 1.69
CA GLY A 435 -2.83 -18.77 1.50
C GLY A 435 -2.85 -17.32 1.99
N SER A 436 -3.16 -16.41 1.07
CA SER A 436 -3.38 -14.96 1.23
C SER A 436 -2.38 -14.20 2.10
N SER A 437 -1.15 -14.11 1.64
CA SER A 437 -0.10 -13.27 2.23
C SER A 437 -0.41 -11.76 2.13
N SER A 438 -1.16 -11.30 1.11
CA SER A 438 -1.60 -9.90 1.00
C SER A 438 -2.52 -9.48 2.15
N MET A 439 -3.37 -10.37 2.64
CA MET A 439 -4.24 -10.09 3.79
C MET A 439 -3.46 -10.14 5.12
N ALA A 440 -2.42 -10.96 5.22
CA ALA A 440 -1.46 -10.87 6.32
C ALA A 440 -0.73 -9.51 6.29
N SER A 441 -0.41 -8.98 5.10
CA SER A 441 0.21 -7.65 4.95
C SER A 441 -0.70 -6.50 5.41
N VAL A 442 -2.01 -6.62 5.25
CA VAL A 442 -2.97 -5.65 5.83
C VAL A 442 -2.88 -5.68 7.36
N CYS A 443 -2.95 -6.87 7.96
CA CYS A 443 -2.93 -7.02 9.42
C CYS A 443 -1.62 -6.54 10.03
N VAL A 444 -0.48 -6.99 9.47
CA VAL A 444 0.85 -6.60 9.96
C VAL A 444 1.12 -5.11 9.75
N GLY A 445 0.69 -4.53 8.61
CA GLY A 445 0.83 -3.11 8.34
C GLY A 445 0.01 -2.24 9.30
N SER A 446 -1.22 -2.67 9.65
CA SER A 446 -2.06 -2.00 10.63
C SER A 446 -1.38 -1.97 12.02
N LEU A 447 -0.92 -3.13 12.51
CA LEU A 447 -0.21 -3.24 13.79
C LEU A 447 1.10 -2.43 13.81
N ALA A 448 1.91 -2.52 12.75
CA ALA A 448 3.19 -1.83 12.67
C ALA A 448 3.02 -0.30 12.63
N MET A 449 1.99 0.21 11.94
CA MET A 449 1.69 1.65 11.94
C MET A 449 1.23 2.14 13.31
N MET A 450 0.37 1.39 14.00
CA MET A 450 -0.05 1.74 15.37
C MET A 450 1.13 1.68 16.34
N ALA A 451 2.02 0.70 16.19
CA ALA A 451 3.25 0.61 16.98
C ALA A 451 4.21 1.79 16.71
N ALA A 452 4.24 2.32 15.48
CA ALA A 452 5.00 3.51 15.11
C ALA A 452 4.37 4.84 15.60
N GLY A 453 3.22 4.79 16.24
CA GLY A 453 2.50 5.99 16.70
C GLY A 453 1.68 6.70 15.61
N VAL A 454 1.42 6.04 14.46
CA VAL A 454 0.52 6.59 13.44
C VAL A 454 -0.92 6.53 13.98
N PRO A 455 -1.61 7.67 14.16
CA PRO A 455 -2.94 7.70 14.76
C PRO A 455 -4.00 7.25 13.75
N LEU A 456 -4.03 5.94 13.46
CA LEU A 456 -5.04 5.36 12.59
C LEU A 456 -6.44 5.58 13.18
N LYS A 457 -7.42 5.87 12.32
CA LYS A 457 -8.83 6.00 12.72
C LYS A 457 -9.35 4.73 13.42
N ALA A 458 -8.95 3.57 12.96
CA ALA A 458 -9.25 2.26 13.52
C ALA A 458 -8.28 1.18 13.02
N PRO A 459 -8.08 0.07 13.75
CA PRO A 459 -7.36 -1.09 13.27
C PRO A 459 -8.03 -1.71 12.03
N VAL A 460 -7.23 -2.23 11.11
CA VAL A 460 -7.70 -2.90 9.89
C VAL A 460 -7.23 -4.34 9.87
N ALA A 461 -8.15 -5.27 9.61
CA ALA A 461 -7.82 -6.66 9.34
C ALA A 461 -8.20 -7.08 7.92
N GLY A 462 -7.53 -8.09 7.40
CA GLY A 462 -7.78 -8.66 6.08
C GLY A 462 -7.99 -10.17 6.13
N ILE A 463 -8.91 -10.67 5.29
CA ILE A 463 -9.23 -12.08 5.15
C ILE A 463 -9.40 -12.47 3.69
N ALA A 464 -9.09 -13.73 3.36
CA ALA A 464 -9.37 -14.32 2.04
C ALA A 464 -10.41 -15.42 2.17
N MET A 465 -11.39 -15.35 1.28
CA MET A 465 -12.47 -16.31 1.14
C MET A 465 -12.28 -17.09 -0.17
N GLY A 466 -12.72 -18.32 -0.19
CA GLY A 466 -12.76 -19.15 -1.39
C GLY A 466 -14.15 -19.68 -1.69
N LEU A 467 -14.27 -20.29 -2.84
CA LEU A 467 -15.52 -20.89 -3.32
C LEU A 467 -15.22 -22.24 -3.97
N VAL A 468 -16.05 -23.21 -3.66
CA VAL A 468 -16.18 -24.43 -4.45
C VAL A 468 -17.63 -24.53 -4.95
N LYS A 469 -17.83 -24.59 -6.26
CA LYS A 469 -19.15 -24.63 -6.91
C LYS A 469 -19.22 -25.75 -7.93
N GLU A 470 -20.21 -26.63 -7.81
CA GLU A 470 -20.52 -27.68 -8.78
C GLU A 470 -22.02 -27.62 -9.13
N GLY A 471 -22.29 -27.18 -10.33
CA GLY A 471 -23.67 -26.93 -10.75
C GLY A 471 -24.37 -25.90 -9.84
N ASN A 472 -25.42 -26.33 -9.13
CA ASN A 472 -26.16 -25.48 -8.18
C ASN A 472 -25.68 -25.59 -6.72
N GLN A 473 -24.77 -26.51 -6.43
CA GLN A 473 -24.20 -26.64 -5.09
C GLN A 473 -22.97 -25.76 -4.96
N PHE A 474 -22.82 -25.10 -3.83
CA PHE A 474 -21.63 -24.31 -3.53
C PHE A 474 -21.30 -24.33 -2.05
N ALA A 475 -20.04 -24.10 -1.75
CA ALA A 475 -19.52 -23.89 -0.41
C ALA A 475 -18.55 -22.70 -0.42
N VAL A 476 -18.78 -21.74 0.48
CA VAL A 476 -17.86 -20.63 0.72
C VAL A 476 -16.91 -21.03 1.84
N LEU A 477 -15.61 -20.82 1.64
CA LEU A 477 -14.55 -21.16 2.58
C LEU A 477 -13.92 -19.89 3.15
N THR A 478 -13.88 -19.82 4.47
CA THR A 478 -13.21 -18.73 5.19
C THR A 478 -11.73 -19.07 5.39
N ASP A 479 -10.84 -18.10 5.16
CA ASP A 479 -9.39 -18.24 5.35
C ASP A 479 -8.80 -19.43 4.58
N ILE A 480 -8.80 -19.32 3.26
CA ILE A 480 -8.33 -20.38 2.36
C ILE A 480 -6.83 -20.59 2.45
N LEU A 481 -6.43 -21.86 2.32
CA LEU A 481 -5.06 -22.29 2.11
C LEU A 481 -4.65 -22.10 0.65
N GLY A 482 -3.34 -22.20 0.36
CA GLY A 482 -2.84 -22.16 -1.02
C GLY A 482 -3.41 -23.26 -1.90
N ASP A 483 -3.52 -24.50 -1.39
CA ASP A 483 -4.14 -25.62 -2.10
C ASP A 483 -5.63 -25.33 -2.42
N GLU A 484 -6.36 -24.75 -1.49
CA GLU A 484 -7.77 -24.41 -1.66
C GLU A 484 -8.00 -23.25 -2.62
N ASP A 485 -7.07 -22.28 -2.66
CA ASP A 485 -7.05 -21.24 -3.69
C ASP A 485 -6.84 -21.87 -5.08
N HIS A 486 -5.85 -22.77 -5.21
CA HIS A 486 -5.54 -23.43 -6.48
C HIS A 486 -6.68 -24.33 -6.99
N LEU A 487 -7.32 -25.08 -6.10
CA LEU A 487 -8.40 -26.03 -6.43
C LEU A 487 -9.79 -25.39 -6.47
N GLY A 488 -9.93 -24.17 -5.94
CA GLY A 488 -11.18 -23.43 -5.83
C GLY A 488 -11.54 -22.61 -7.07
N ASP A 489 -12.73 -22.00 -7.02
CA ASP A 489 -13.34 -21.26 -8.11
C ASP A 489 -13.32 -19.75 -7.91
N MET A 490 -12.94 -19.27 -6.72
CA MET A 490 -12.90 -17.85 -6.36
C MET A 490 -11.76 -17.58 -5.35
N ASP A 491 -11.07 -16.49 -5.56
CA ASP A 491 -10.20 -15.83 -4.57
C ASP A 491 -10.81 -14.46 -4.23
N PHE A 492 -11.37 -14.34 -3.03
CA PHE A 492 -12.12 -13.18 -2.59
C PHE A 492 -11.49 -12.61 -1.32
N LYS A 493 -10.89 -11.43 -1.43
CA LYS A 493 -10.16 -10.77 -0.36
C LYS A 493 -10.93 -9.55 0.13
N VAL A 494 -11.13 -9.45 1.44
CA VAL A 494 -11.81 -8.34 2.09
C VAL A 494 -10.92 -7.78 3.21
N ALA A 495 -10.65 -6.49 3.16
CA ALA A 495 -10.01 -5.75 4.23
C ALA A 495 -11.00 -4.73 4.82
N GLY A 496 -10.89 -4.45 6.11
CA GLY A 496 -11.75 -3.44 6.75
C GLY A 496 -11.54 -3.34 8.25
N THR A 497 -12.22 -2.34 8.82
CA THR A 497 -12.31 -2.09 10.26
C THR A 497 -13.51 -2.84 10.86
N ALA A 498 -13.81 -2.60 12.12
CA ALA A 498 -15.06 -3.07 12.72
C ALA A 498 -16.30 -2.36 12.16
N ALA A 499 -16.14 -1.16 11.59
CA ALA A 499 -17.24 -0.33 11.08
C ALA A 499 -17.62 -0.66 9.61
N GLY A 500 -16.66 -1.10 8.79
CA GLY A 500 -16.94 -1.40 7.39
C GLY A 500 -15.72 -1.83 6.58
N VAL A 501 -15.97 -2.05 5.29
CA VAL A 501 -14.97 -2.50 4.30
C VAL A 501 -14.11 -1.32 3.84
N THR A 502 -12.80 -1.54 3.76
CA THR A 502 -11.83 -0.56 3.23
C THR A 502 -11.24 -0.98 1.88
N ALA A 503 -11.18 -2.26 1.58
CA ALA A 503 -10.83 -2.77 0.27
C ALA A 503 -11.47 -4.14 0.02
N LEU A 504 -11.80 -4.38 -1.25
CA LEU A 504 -12.35 -5.63 -1.72
C LEU A 504 -11.71 -5.98 -3.05
N GLN A 505 -11.21 -7.23 -3.18
CA GLN A 505 -10.70 -7.78 -4.42
C GLN A 505 -11.31 -9.16 -4.64
N MET A 506 -11.84 -9.40 -5.84
CA MET A 506 -12.43 -10.68 -6.22
C MET A 506 -11.90 -11.12 -7.57
N ASP A 507 -11.46 -12.37 -7.62
CA ASP A 507 -11.04 -13.09 -8.82
C ASP A 507 -11.87 -14.37 -8.96
N ILE A 508 -12.55 -14.52 -10.07
CA ILE A 508 -13.37 -15.69 -10.38
C ILE A 508 -12.67 -16.51 -11.46
N LYS A 509 -12.54 -17.81 -11.23
CA LYS A 509 -11.85 -18.77 -12.11
C LYS A 509 -12.83 -19.61 -12.96
N ILE A 510 -14.13 -19.35 -12.81
CA ILE A 510 -15.24 -19.98 -13.53
C ILE A 510 -16.03 -18.91 -14.29
N GLU A 511 -17.08 -19.31 -15.01
CA GLU A 511 -17.89 -18.38 -15.83
C GLU A 511 -18.59 -17.27 -15.04
N GLY A 512 -18.56 -17.34 -13.70
CA GLY A 512 -19.01 -16.28 -12.80
C GLY A 512 -19.82 -16.77 -11.59
N ILE A 513 -20.18 -15.82 -10.72
CA ILE A 513 -20.98 -16.05 -9.52
C ILE A 513 -22.20 -15.16 -9.48
N ASN A 514 -23.20 -15.58 -8.73
CA ASN A 514 -24.44 -14.85 -8.52
C ASN A 514 -24.43 -14.04 -7.20
N GLU A 515 -25.44 -13.20 -7.01
CA GLU A 515 -25.65 -12.36 -5.84
C GLU A 515 -25.62 -13.15 -4.53
N GLN A 516 -26.30 -14.30 -4.45
CA GLN A 516 -26.39 -15.13 -3.25
C GLN A 516 -25.00 -15.60 -2.77
N ILE A 517 -24.11 -15.98 -3.69
CA ILE A 517 -22.74 -16.40 -3.35
C ILE A 517 -21.95 -15.22 -2.79
N MET A 518 -22.07 -14.03 -3.36
CA MET A 518 -21.40 -12.82 -2.88
C MET A 518 -21.90 -12.41 -1.50
N GLU A 519 -23.21 -12.44 -1.26
CA GLU A 519 -23.82 -12.14 0.03
C GLU A 519 -23.27 -13.06 1.13
N VAL A 520 -23.26 -14.39 0.91
CA VAL A 520 -22.70 -15.36 1.86
C VAL A 520 -21.20 -15.13 2.09
N ALA A 521 -20.45 -14.83 1.02
CA ALA A 521 -19.02 -14.59 1.14
C ALA A 521 -18.71 -13.32 1.94
N LEU A 522 -19.45 -12.23 1.73
CA LEU A 522 -19.32 -10.99 2.49
C LEU A 522 -19.70 -11.16 3.97
N GLU A 523 -20.81 -11.86 4.27
CA GLU A 523 -21.22 -12.17 5.64
C GLU A 523 -20.14 -12.97 6.39
N GLN A 524 -19.61 -14.02 5.77
CA GLN A 524 -18.55 -14.83 6.39
C GLN A 524 -17.24 -14.03 6.53
N ALA A 525 -16.91 -13.18 5.56
CA ALA A 525 -15.74 -12.30 5.64
C ALA A 525 -15.85 -11.29 6.78
N LEU A 526 -17.05 -10.72 7.02
CA LEU A 526 -17.31 -9.84 8.17
C LEU A 526 -17.01 -10.54 9.50
N HIS A 527 -17.56 -11.75 9.70
CA HIS A 527 -17.33 -12.49 10.93
C HIS A 527 -15.85 -12.84 11.15
N ALA A 528 -15.16 -13.26 10.09
CA ALA A 528 -13.72 -13.56 10.12
C ALA A 528 -12.89 -12.31 10.40
N ARG A 529 -13.20 -11.17 9.76
CA ARG A 529 -12.54 -9.89 9.98
C ARG A 529 -12.66 -9.44 11.43
N LEU A 530 -13.85 -9.51 12.01
CA LEU A 530 -14.09 -9.17 13.43
C LEU A 530 -13.33 -10.09 14.38
N HIS A 531 -13.23 -11.39 14.05
CA HIS A 531 -12.42 -12.33 14.82
C HIS A 531 -10.94 -11.96 14.78
N ILE A 532 -10.38 -11.66 13.60
CA ILE A 532 -8.98 -11.27 13.44
C ILE A 532 -8.69 -9.97 14.18
N LEU A 533 -9.56 -8.96 14.05
CA LEU A 533 -9.46 -7.70 14.80
C LEU A 533 -9.43 -7.93 16.30
N GLY A 534 -10.25 -8.85 16.83
CA GLY A 534 -10.23 -9.22 18.24
C GLY A 534 -8.87 -9.78 18.71
N GLN A 535 -8.21 -10.59 17.86
CA GLN A 535 -6.87 -11.10 18.16
C GLN A 535 -5.80 -10.01 18.07
N MET A 536 -5.85 -9.15 17.05
CA MET A 536 -4.94 -8.01 16.91
C MET A 536 -5.07 -7.03 18.07
N ASN A 537 -6.30 -6.68 18.45
CA ASN A 537 -6.60 -5.73 19.52
C ASN A 537 -6.19 -6.25 20.91
N SER A 538 -6.05 -7.57 21.09
CA SER A 538 -5.52 -8.13 22.34
C SER A 538 -4.03 -7.81 22.55
N VAL A 539 -3.31 -7.48 21.48
CA VAL A 539 -1.89 -7.08 21.50
C VAL A 539 -1.72 -5.56 21.44
N LEU A 540 -2.44 -4.91 20.52
CA LEU A 540 -2.43 -3.46 20.38
C LEU A 540 -3.78 -2.99 19.81
N ASP A 541 -4.57 -2.26 20.60
CA ASP A 541 -5.92 -1.80 20.25
C ASP A 541 -6.00 -0.36 19.77
N SER A 542 -4.93 0.40 19.98
CA SER A 542 -4.84 1.82 19.62
C SER A 542 -3.40 2.21 19.31
N ALA A 543 -3.24 3.30 18.58
CA ALA A 543 -1.91 3.83 18.28
C ALA A 543 -1.20 4.25 19.58
N ARG A 544 0.09 3.92 19.66
CA ARG A 544 0.96 4.37 20.76
C ARG A 544 1.37 5.82 20.54
N GLU A 545 1.87 6.47 21.58
CA GLU A 545 2.71 7.66 21.40
C GLU A 545 4.00 7.26 20.68
N ILE A 546 4.57 8.17 19.86
CA ILE A 546 5.86 7.91 19.18
C ILE A 546 6.93 7.75 20.26
N THR A 547 7.40 6.53 20.47
CA THR A 547 8.34 6.18 21.54
C THR A 547 9.73 5.84 21.03
N SER A 548 9.89 5.57 19.74
CA SER A 548 11.20 5.22 19.17
C SER A 548 12.13 6.44 19.16
N GLU A 549 13.27 6.32 19.83
CA GLU A 549 14.33 7.36 19.80
C GLU A 549 14.87 7.59 18.38
N ASN A 550 14.72 6.60 17.49
CA ASN A 550 15.12 6.67 16.09
C ASN A 550 14.05 7.33 15.21
N ALA A 551 12.82 7.48 15.72
CA ALA A 551 11.74 8.11 14.96
C ALA A 551 12.01 9.61 14.83
N PRO A 552 11.85 10.19 13.63
CA PRO A 552 12.00 11.61 13.45
C PRO A 552 10.92 12.35 14.25
N SER A 553 11.34 13.46 14.87
CA SER A 553 10.42 14.32 15.61
C SER A 553 10.08 15.53 14.78
N MET A 554 8.79 15.83 14.66
CA MET A 554 8.30 16.99 13.92
C MET A 554 7.46 17.91 14.80
N VAL A 555 7.58 19.21 14.54
CA VAL A 555 6.72 20.24 15.11
C VAL A 555 6.32 21.24 14.03
N SER A 556 5.08 21.69 14.09
CA SER A 556 4.58 22.79 13.26
C SER A 556 4.47 24.05 14.10
N LEU A 557 5.08 25.11 13.63
CA LEU A 557 5.05 26.45 14.26
C LEU A 557 4.31 27.40 13.34
N LYS A 558 3.58 28.36 13.92
CA LYS A 558 2.99 29.46 13.18
C LYS A 558 3.77 30.72 13.46
N ILE A 559 4.27 31.37 12.43
CA ILE A 559 4.98 32.64 12.51
C ILE A 559 4.26 33.69 11.65
N ASP A 560 4.57 34.97 11.92
CA ASP A 560 4.09 36.05 11.06
C ASP A 560 4.74 35.97 9.67
N GLN A 561 3.95 36.20 8.62
CA GLN A 561 4.42 36.11 7.23
C GLN A 561 5.61 37.05 6.94
N ASP A 562 5.69 38.17 7.60
CA ASP A 562 6.79 39.12 7.46
C ASP A 562 8.13 38.53 7.94
N LYS A 563 8.09 37.57 8.86
CA LYS A 563 9.28 36.90 9.44
C LYS A 563 9.83 35.78 8.56
N ILE A 564 9.06 35.31 7.55
CA ILE A 564 9.51 34.26 6.62
C ILE A 564 10.86 34.65 6.00
N ARG A 565 11.04 35.93 5.64
CA ARG A 565 12.28 36.42 5.02
C ARG A 565 13.48 36.38 5.97
N ASP A 566 13.25 36.54 7.26
CA ASP A 566 14.30 36.55 8.28
C ASP A 566 14.81 35.10 8.51
N ILE A 567 13.91 34.13 8.54
CA ILE A 567 14.27 32.71 8.67
C ILE A 567 14.95 32.17 7.40
N ILE A 568 14.47 32.56 6.21
CA ILE A 568 15.12 32.18 4.95
C ILE A 568 16.49 32.83 4.84
N GLY A 569 16.58 34.10 5.18
CA GLY A 569 17.79 34.90 5.06
C GLY A 569 18.17 35.21 3.60
N LYS A 570 19.20 36.03 3.42
CA LYS A 570 19.68 36.45 2.10
C LYS A 570 20.22 35.27 1.31
N GLY A 571 19.51 34.88 0.22
CA GLY A 571 19.89 33.74 -0.62
C GLY A 571 19.79 32.39 0.11
N GLY A 572 18.97 32.28 1.14
CA GLY A 572 18.78 31.06 1.92
C GLY A 572 19.89 30.78 2.93
N ALA A 573 20.68 31.77 3.34
CA ALA A 573 21.82 31.58 4.23
C ALA A 573 21.38 31.17 5.65
N THR A 574 20.36 31.84 6.22
CA THR A 574 19.90 31.60 7.58
C THR A 574 19.28 30.22 7.72
N ILE A 575 18.42 29.82 6.81
CA ILE A 575 17.76 28.50 6.86
C ILE A 575 18.78 27.36 6.70
N ARG A 576 19.85 27.57 5.88
CA ARG A 576 20.95 26.59 5.79
C ARG A 576 21.74 26.51 7.07
N GLN A 577 22.01 27.65 7.73
CA GLN A 577 22.67 27.68 9.02
C GLN A 577 21.88 26.93 10.09
N ILE A 578 20.56 27.17 10.17
CA ILE A 578 19.67 26.44 11.09
C ILE A 578 19.78 24.93 10.85
N THR A 579 19.75 24.51 9.57
CA THR A 579 19.85 23.09 9.20
C THR A 579 21.22 22.48 9.56
N GLU A 580 22.30 23.22 9.33
CA GLU A 580 23.67 22.76 9.64
C GLU A 580 23.92 22.67 11.16
N ASP A 581 23.46 23.66 11.93
CA ASP A 581 23.72 23.73 13.35
C ASP A 581 22.85 22.77 14.18
N SER A 582 21.56 22.58 13.76
CA SER A 582 20.63 21.72 14.47
C SER A 582 20.61 20.28 13.96
N GLY A 583 21.01 20.04 12.70
CA GLY A 583 20.77 18.78 12.00
C GLY A 583 19.32 18.53 11.61
N ALA A 584 18.43 19.53 11.79
CA ALA A 584 17.03 19.44 11.43
C ALA A 584 16.74 20.04 10.05
N THR A 585 15.68 19.58 9.40
CA THR A 585 15.17 20.17 8.16
C THR A 585 14.03 21.14 8.49
N VAL A 586 14.00 22.31 7.83
CA VAL A 586 12.98 23.33 8.02
C VAL A 586 12.28 23.59 6.70
N ASP A 587 10.96 23.42 6.67
CA ASP A 587 10.10 23.75 5.54
C ASP A 587 9.16 24.90 5.93
N ILE A 588 9.05 25.89 5.06
CA ILE A 588 8.28 27.12 5.33
C ILE A 588 7.26 27.31 4.21
N ASN A 589 6.00 27.43 4.60
CA ASN A 589 4.90 27.75 3.71
C ASN A 589 4.66 29.28 3.62
N ASP A 590 4.10 29.72 2.51
CA ASP A 590 3.79 31.15 2.29
C ASP A 590 2.77 31.74 3.29
N ASP A 591 2.01 30.90 3.95
CA ASP A 591 1.04 31.29 4.98
C ASP A 591 1.68 31.53 6.37
N GLY A 592 3.00 31.32 6.51
CA GLY A 592 3.74 31.43 7.78
C GLY A 592 3.76 30.15 8.61
N THR A 593 3.33 29.01 8.08
CA THR A 593 3.50 27.74 8.74
C THR A 593 4.91 27.23 8.52
N VAL A 594 5.65 26.98 9.60
CA VAL A 594 7.01 26.42 9.61
C VAL A 594 6.96 25.00 10.17
N LYS A 595 7.32 24.03 9.36
CA LYS A 595 7.47 22.63 9.77
C LYS A 595 8.94 22.33 10.02
N VAL A 596 9.27 21.96 11.27
CA VAL A 596 10.62 21.58 11.68
C VAL A 596 10.67 20.09 11.87
N PHE A 597 11.52 19.43 11.11
CA PHE A 597 11.72 17.99 11.10
C PHE A 597 13.13 17.66 11.59
N GLY A 598 13.24 17.13 12.80
CA GLY A 598 14.49 16.67 13.41
C GLY A 598 14.65 15.17 13.31
N GLN A 599 15.88 14.68 13.12
CA GLN A 599 16.19 13.24 13.17
C GLN A 599 15.87 12.61 14.55
N ASN A 600 15.84 13.44 15.58
CA ASN A 600 15.41 13.13 16.94
C ASN A 600 14.87 14.39 17.61
N GLN A 601 14.36 14.25 18.84
CA GLN A 601 13.79 15.36 19.60
C GLN A 601 14.80 16.49 19.84
N GLY A 602 16.07 16.19 20.14
CA GLY A 602 17.10 17.20 20.39
C GLY A 602 17.38 18.07 19.17
N SER A 603 17.50 17.47 17.97
CA SER A 603 17.69 18.22 16.72
C SER A 603 16.48 19.11 16.38
N ARG A 604 15.28 18.62 16.62
CA ARG A 604 14.05 19.40 16.44
C ARG A 604 14.03 20.61 17.39
N ASP A 605 14.26 20.39 18.67
CA ASP A 605 14.17 21.43 19.70
C ASP A 605 15.23 22.52 19.49
N ALA A 606 16.45 22.14 19.10
CA ALA A 606 17.50 23.08 18.74
C ALA A 606 17.10 23.98 17.55
N ALA A 607 16.51 23.40 16.49
CA ALA A 607 16.03 24.19 15.36
C ALA A 607 14.86 25.12 15.73
N VAL A 608 13.94 24.64 16.57
CA VAL A 608 12.82 25.44 17.09
C VAL A 608 13.34 26.62 17.89
N GLU A 609 14.30 26.40 18.79
CA GLU A 609 14.91 27.46 19.58
C GLU A 609 15.55 28.52 18.67
N MET A 610 16.30 28.10 17.65
CA MET A 610 16.91 29.01 16.69
C MET A 610 15.87 29.83 15.93
N ILE A 611 14.78 29.21 15.48
CA ILE A 611 13.68 29.88 14.77
C ILE A 611 12.98 30.87 15.67
N MET A 612 12.66 30.47 16.90
CA MET A 612 12.02 31.34 17.89
C MET A 612 12.92 32.53 18.24
N ALA A 613 14.21 32.32 18.38
CA ALA A 613 15.18 33.39 18.62
C ALA A 613 15.20 34.43 17.47
N ILE A 614 15.13 33.98 16.22
CA ILE A 614 15.14 34.86 15.05
C ILE A 614 13.80 35.63 14.93
N THR A 615 12.70 35.00 15.28
CA THR A 615 11.34 35.57 15.16
C THR A 615 10.93 36.40 16.38
N ALA A 616 11.61 36.23 17.53
CA ALA A 616 11.31 36.93 18.77
C ALA A 616 11.28 38.45 18.57
N GLU A 617 10.27 39.10 19.12
CA GLU A 617 10.16 40.55 19.17
C GLU A 617 10.43 41.07 20.61
N ALA A 618 10.96 42.27 20.69
CA ALA A 618 11.16 42.87 22.00
C ALA A 618 9.78 43.36 22.53
N GLU A 619 9.42 42.82 23.69
CA GLU A 619 8.15 43.18 24.36
C GLU A 619 8.42 44.35 25.36
N VAL A 620 7.51 45.33 25.32
CA VAL A 620 7.57 46.44 26.26
C VAL A 620 7.31 45.95 27.66
N GLY A 621 8.19 46.32 28.59
CA GLY A 621 8.14 45.90 29.99
C GLY A 621 8.95 44.61 30.29
N ALA A 622 9.37 43.83 29.31
CA ALA A 622 10.17 42.64 29.50
C ALA A 622 11.62 42.97 29.82
N ILE A 623 12.26 42.06 30.59
CA ILE A 623 13.65 42.18 31.02
C ILE A 623 14.52 41.29 30.13
N TYR A 624 15.60 41.82 29.60
CA TYR A 624 16.55 41.12 28.73
C TYR A 624 17.97 41.22 29.30
N THR A 625 18.70 40.15 29.18
CA THR A 625 20.16 40.17 29.39
C THR A 625 20.82 40.23 28.01
N GLY A 626 21.52 41.31 27.71
CA GLY A 626 22.13 41.54 26.42
C GLY A 626 23.59 42.03 26.54
N LYS A 627 24.29 41.97 25.39
CA LYS A 627 25.70 42.46 25.33
C LYS A 627 25.75 43.89 24.82
N VAL A 628 26.61 44.69 25.42
CA VAL A 628 26.95 46.04 24.96
C VAL A 628 27.67 45.94 23.60
N ALA A 629 26.95 46.19 22.50
CA ALA A 629 27.49 46.12 21.16
C ALA A 629 28.38 47.32 20.80
N ARG A 630 28.00 48.52 21.26
CA ARG A 630 28.73 49.77 20.98
C ARG A 630 28.36 50.84 21.97
N ILE A 631 29.35 51.62 22.40
CA ILE A 631 29.19 52.81 23.25
C ILE A 631 29.26 54.08 22.39
N VAL A 632 28.38 55.04 22.67
CA VAL A 632 28.29 56.35 22.02
C VAL A 632 28.09 57.46 23.09
N ASP A 633 28.34 58.75 22.78
CA ASP A 633 28.27 59.84 23.72
C ASP A 633 26.91 59.96 24.43
N PHE A 634 25.85 59.55 23.83
CA PHE A 634 24.46 59.67 24.35
C PHE A 634 23.88 58.36 24.91
N GLY A 635 24.69 57.27 24.98
CA GLY A 635 24.21 56.00 25.49
C GLY A 635 25.01 54.80 25.00
N ALA A 636 24.43 53.59 25.11
CA ALA A 636 24.99 52.36 24.59
C ALA A 636 23.95 51.59 23.77
N PHE A 637 24.40 50.91 22.72
CA PHE A 637 23.58 49.94 22.00
C PHE A 637 23.82 48.59 22.63
N ILE A 638 22.74 47.92 23.01
CA ILE A 638 22.75 46.61 23.64
C ILE A 638 22.02 45.62 22.74
N THR A 639 22.69 44.58 22.34
CA THR A 639 22.09 43.48 21.61
C THR A 639 21.28 42.60 22.58
N ILE A 640 19.97 42.74 22.60
CA ILE A 640 19.05 42.04 23.51
C ILE A 640 18.46 40.77 22.91
N LEU A 641 18.38 40.69 21.58
CA LEU A 641 17.92 39.54 20.80
C LEU A 641 18.78 39.40 19.54
N PRO A 642 18.90 38.22 18.93
CA PRO A 642 19.68 38.03 17.71
C PRO A 642 19.36 39.06 16.64
N GLY A 643 20.33 39.88 16.26
CA GLY A 643 20.19 40.95 15.26
C GLY A 643 19.36 42.15 15.68
N LYS A 644 18.97 42.30 16.96
CA LYS A 644 18.20 43.44 17.48
C LYS A 644 18.93 44.19 18.57
N ASP A 645 19.31 45.39 18.24
CA ASP A 645 20.01 46.29 19.19
C ASP A 645 18.99 47.29 19.75
N GLY A 646 18.97 47.44 21.06
CA GLY A 646 18.21 48.48 21.77
C GLY A 646 19.12 49.60 22.22
N LEU A 647 18.63 50.82 22.25
CA LEU A 647 19.32 51.98 22.77
C LEU A 647 19.08 52.14 24.28
N LEU A 648 20.12 51.96 25.08
CA LEU A 648 20.19 52.37 26.46
C LEU A 648 20.72 53.81 26.52
N HIS A 649 19.80 54.79 26.67
CA HIS A 649 20.18 56.19 26.74
C HIS A 649 20.95 56.48 28.05
N ILE A 650 21.91 57.44 28.02
CA ILE A 650 22.74 57.79 29.16
C ILE A 650 21.94 58.13 30.44
N SER A 651 20.72 58.66 30.30
CA SER A 651 19.81 58.95 31.42
C SER A 651 19.09 57.76 32.01
N GLN A 652 19.24 56.59 31.39
CA GLN A 652 18.61 55.32 31.77
C GLN A 652 19.60 54.28 32.30
N ILE A 653 20.88 54.64 32.49
CA ILE A 653 21.94 53.75 32.96
C ILE A 653 21.90 53.59 34.47
N ALA A 654 21.73 54.67 35.22
CA ALA A 654 21.74 54.69 36.68
C ALA A 654 20.81 55.73 37.28
N ASN A 655 20.54 55.63 38.59
CA ASN A 655 19.67 56.61 39.29
C ASN A 655 20.38 57.95 39.55
N GLU A 656 21.70 57.98 39.38
CA GLU A 656 22.54 59.19 39.50
C GLU A 656 22.87 59.76 38.11
N ARG A 657 23.37 61.01 38.09
CA ARG A 657 23.75 61.66 36.85
C ARG A 657 25.01 61.06 36.27
N VAL A 658 24.88 60.32 35.16
CA VAL A 658 26.02 59.72 34.42
C VAL A 658 26.64 60.85 33.55
N GLU A 659 27.96 61.08 33.72
CA GLU A 659 28.71 62.06 32.90
C GLU A 659 29.32 61.42 31.66
N ASN A 660 29.85 60.18 31.76
CA ASN A 660 30.35 59.44 30.62
C ASN A 660 29.79 57.99 30.66
N VAL A 661 29.34 57.49 29.54
CA VAL A 661 28.81 56.13 29.43
C VAL A 661 29.87 55.07 29.71
N SER A 662 31.13 55.31 29.31
CA SER A 662 32.28 54.43 29.52
C SER A 662 32.71 54.22 30.97
N ASP A 663 32.20 55.04 31.90
CA ASP A 663 32.46 54.89 33.34
C ASP A 663 31.60 53.77 33.97
N TYR A 664 30.48 53.40 33.31
CA TYR A 664 29.50 52.43 33.78
C TYR A 664 29.41 51.18 32.92
N LEU A 665 29.74 51.26 31.61
CA LEU A 665 29.61 50.19 30.65
C LEU A 665 30.90 50.03 29.84
N THR A 666 31.21 48.77 29.49
CA THR A 666 32.30 48.43 28.56
C THR A 666 31.74 47.61 27.38
N GLU A 667 32.30 47.81 26.17
CA GLU A 667 31.88 47.02 24.99
C GLU A 667 32.13 45.53 25.24
N GLY A 668 31.16 44.69 24.93
CA GLY A 668 31.16 43.24 25.16
C GLY A 668 30.70 42.83 26.57
N GLN A 669 30.36 43.76 27.47
CA GLN A 669 29.82 43.48 28.80
C GLN A 669 28.37 42.98 28.69
N ASP A 670 28.04 41.94 29.48
CA ASP A 670 26.68 41.50 29.67
C ASP A 670 25.93 42.42 30.64
N VAL A 671 24.78 42.93 30.25
CA VAL A 671 23.98 43.85 31.08
C VAL A 671 22.50 43.44 31.01
N THR A 672 21.84 43.52 32.18
CA THR A 672 20.39 43.28 32.27
C THR A 672 19.64 44.61 32.10
N VAL A 673 18.69 44.65 31.18
CA VAL A 673 17.96 45.87 30.80
C VAL A 673 16.47 45.56 30.65
N LYS A 674 15.63 46.54 31.02
CA LYS A 674 14.20 46.49 30.80
C LYS A 674 13.86 47.26 29.52
N CYS A 675 12.97 46.65 28.66
CA CYS A 675 12.48 47.31 27.48
C CYS A 675 11.40 48.32 27.85
N LEU A 676 11.63 49.60 27.56
CA LEU A 676 10.68 50.70 27.88
C LEU A 676 9.65 50.91 26.79
N ASP A 677 10.07 50.87 25.54
CA ASP A 677 9.27 51.23 24.40
C ASP A 677 9.86 50.66 23.10
N VAL A 678 9.01 50.30 22.18
CA VAL A 678 9.36 49.93 20.81
C VAL A 678 8.63 50.86 19.86
N ASP A 679 9.34 51.72 19.16
CA ASP A 679 8.72 52.68 18.27
C ASP A 679 8.20 52.04 16.98
N GLN A 680 7.35 52.74 16.21
CA GLN A 680 6.79 52.25 14.93
C GLN A 680 7.80 51.93 13.85
N ARG A 681 9.11 52.22 14.09
CA ARG A 681 10.23 51.89 13.21
C ARG A 681 11.07 50.75 13.77
N GLY A 682 10.59 50.06 14.82
CA GLY A 682 11.26 48.92 15.44
C GLY A 682 12.48 49.33 16.32
N ARG A 683 12.62 50.60 16.70
CA ARG A 683 13.72 51.03 17.59
C ARG A 683 13.32 50.81 19.03
N ILE A 684 14.17 50.02 19.73
CA ILE A 684 13.97 49.54 21.09
C ILE A 684 14.66 50.51 22.05
N LYS A 685 13.94 51.01 23.07
CA LYS A 685 14.49 51.82 24.17
C LYS A 685 14.63 50.93 25.40
N LEU A 686 15.78 51.01 26.01
CA LEU A 686 16.16 50.19 27.15
C LEU A 686 16.46 51.04 28.39
N SER A 687 16.27 50.47 29.58
CA SER A 687 16.59 51.09 30.88
C SER A 687 17.18 50.05 31.86
N ILE A 688 18.25 50.43 32.52
CA ILE A 688 18.75 49.76 33.74
C ILE A 688 18.12 50.43 34.95
N LYS A 689 17.91 51.76 34.86
CA LYS A 689 17.37 52.57 35.93
C LYS A 689 16.01 52.08 36.45
N GLU A 690 15.04 51.77 35.53
CA GLU A 690 13.73 51.21 35.93
C GLU A 690 13.81 49.84 36.58
N LEU A 691 14.82 48.99 36.22
CA LEU A 691 15.09 47.76 36.91
C LEU A 691 15.51 47.97 38.37
N LEU A 692 16.41 48.93 38.58
CA LEU A 692 16.88 49.29 39.93
C LEU A 692 15.74 49.92 40.77
N GLU A 693 14.80 50.64 40.14
CA GLU A 693 13.63 51.19 40.80
C GLU A 693 12.61 50.10 41.16
N ASP A 694 12.36 49.15 40.25
CA ASP A 694 11.50 47.98 40.49
C ASP A 694 12.05 47.04 41.58
N GLU A 695 13.39 46.84 41.63
CA GLU A 695 14.05 46.08 42.69
C GLU A 695 13.99 46.80 44.06
N ALA A 696 14.04 48.11 44.08
CA ALA A 696 13.95 48.93 45.29
C ALA A 696 12.51 48.98 45.85
N GLU A 697 11.47 48.93 45.00
CA GLU A 697 10.06 48.83 45.42
C GLU A 697 9.66 47.42 45.89
N GLN A 698 10.37 46.39 45.49
CA GLN A 698 10.14 44.98 45.90
C GLN A 698 10.94 44.54 47.15
N ALA A 699 11.83 45.35 47.70
CA ALA A 699 12.54 45.05 48.92
C ALA A 699 11.63 45.23 50.16
N PRO A 700 11.31 44.15 50.93
CA PRO A 700 10.50 44.31 52.13
C PRO A 700 11.32 45.07 53.22
N ALA A 701 10.68 46.05 53.83
CA ALA A 701 11.23 46.77 54.99
C ALA A 701 11.60 45.81 56.11
N ALA A 702 12.89 45.74 56.42
CA ALA A 702 13.43 44.95 57.52
C ALA A 702 13.03 45.62 58.83
N GLU A 703 12.11 45.07 59.59
CA GLU A 703 11.91 45.28 61.02
C GLU A 703 12.99 44.55 61.80
N VAL A 704 13.71 45.28 62.59
CA VAL A 704 14.68 44.81 63.59
C VAL A 704 13.96 44.29 64.81
N ALA A 705 14.15 42.99 65.15
CA ALA A 705 13.90 42.47 66.47
C ALA A 705 14.82 41.26 66.74
N ASP A 706 15.82 41.50 67.49
CA ASP A 706 16.35 40.98 68.76
C ASP A 706 16.31 39.46 69.01
N GLU A 707 17.46 39.04 69.46
CA GLU A 707 18.03 37.77 69.98
C GLU A 707 17.07 36.76 70.67
N SER A 708 17.18 35.45 70.42
CA SER A 708 18.07 34.51 71.14
C SER A 708 17.63 33.04 70.86
N PRO A 709 18.42 32.01 71.20
CA PRO A 709 18.62 30.85 70.41
C PRO A 709 17.98 29.55 70.98
N ALA A 710 18.15 28.50 70.23
CA ALA A 710 18.02 27.07 70.57
C ALA A 710 16.72 26.37 70.06
N GLU A 711 16.85 25.44 69.24
CA GLU A 711 17.02 23.99 69.45
C GLU A 711 16.95 23.24 68.15
N ALA A 712 17.92 22.38 67.97
CA ALA A 712 17.97 21.42 66.87
C ALA A 712 16.98 20.27 67.16
N VAL A 713 16.12 19.96 66.23
CA VAL A 713 15.44 18.67 66.18
C VAL A 713 15.76 18.02 64.84
N ALA A 714 16.51 16.95 64.92
CA ALA A 714 16.76 16.01 63.85
C ALA A 714 15.48 15.23 63.56
N VAL A 715 15.12 15.12 62.31
CA VAL A 715 14.15 14.14 61.86
C VAL A 715 14.89 13.11 61.01
N GLU A 716 14.93 11.89 61.54
CA GLU A 716 15.44 10.68 60.92
C GLU A 716 14.66 10.38 59.63
N SER A 717 15.37 10.02 58.60
CA SER A 717 14.81 9.39 57.36
C SER A 717 14.91 7.88 57.51
N ASP A 718 13.80 7.23 57.65
CA ASP A 718 13.70 5.77 57.57
C ASP A 718 13.91 5.33 56.10
N ALA A 719 14.97 4.58 55.90
CA ALA A 719 15.21 3.80 54.70
C ALA A 719 14.56 2.43 54.88
N VAL A 720 13.69 2.10 53.97
CA VAL A 720 13.12 0.73 53.86
C VAL A 720 13.99 -0.05 52.90
N GLU A 721 14.75 -1.00 53.43
CA GLU A 721 15.38 -2.10 52.66
C GLU A 721 14.30 -3.04 52.12
N SER A 722 14.37 -3.32 50.81
CA SER A 722 13.65 -4.43 50.20
C SER A 722 14.67 -5.52 49.80
N ASP A 723 14.50 -6.68 50.48
CA ASP A 723 15.22 -7.92 50.19
C ASP A 723 14.99 -8.40 48.75
N ALA A 724 16.06 -8.60 48.02
CA ALA A 724 16.08 -9.34 46.76
C ALA A 724 16.32 -10.83 47.08
N VAL A 725 15.41 -11.68 46.69
CA VAL A 725 15.57 -13.14 46.71
C VAL A 725 16.04 -13.54 45.30
N GLU A 726 17.27 -13.97 45.19
CA GLU A 726 17.79 -14.69 44.01
C GLU A 726 17.30 -16.13 44.06
N VAL A 727 16.70 -16.57 42.96
CA VAL A 727 16.45 -17.98 42.70
C VAL A 727 17.26 -18.36 41.48
N GLU A 728 18.36 -19.08 41.71
CA GLU A 728 19.11 -19.80 40.67
C GLU A 728 18.30 -21.03 40.24
N VAL A 729 18.06 -21.15 38.95
CA VAL A 729 17.61 -22.39 38.32
C VAL A 729 18.67 -22.84 37.33
N GLU A 730 19.43 -23.84 37.71
CA GLU A 730 20.29 -24.60 36.80
C GLU A 730 19.43 -25.44 35.84
N VAL A 731 19.67 -25.30 34.57
CA VAL A 731 19.17 -26.22 33.53
C VAL A 731 20.36 -26.83 32.82
N GLU A 732 20.61 -28.10 33.07
CA GLU A 732 21.53 -28.94 32.30
C GLU A 732 20.99 -29.11 30.88
N VAL A 733 21.81 -28.85 29.87
CA VAL A 733 21.56 -29.18 28.47
C VAL A 733 22.48 -30.29 28.08
N GLU A 734 21.97 -31.51 27.92
CA GLU A 734 22.65 -32.59 27.21
C GLU A 734 22.53 -32.35 25.71
N ALA A 735 23.65 -32.31 25.02
CA ALA A 735 23.76 -32.28 23.57
C ALA A 735 23.96 -33.71 23.06
N GLU A 736 23.01 -34.21 22.27
CA GLU A 736 23.24 -35.37 21.40
C GLU A 736 23.39 -34.90 19.95
N GLU A 737 24.58 -35.05 19.42
CA GLU A 737 24.88 -34.97 17.98
C GLU A 737 24.39 -36.23 17.31
N THR A 738 23.54 -36.11 16.30
CA THR A 738 23.33 -37.15 15.31
C THR A 738 23.45 -36.55 13.91
N GLU A 739 24.55 -36.91 13.25
CA GLU A 739 24.71 -36.76 11.81
C GLU A 739 23.73 -37.70 11.09
N VAL A 740 22.94 -37.13 10.18
CA VAL A 740 22.31 -37.90 9.11
C VAL A 740 22.44 -37.15 7.80
N SER A 741 23.24 -37.70 6.93
CA SER A 741 23.32 -37.42 5.51
C SER A 741 22.12 -38.02 4.79
N SER A 742 21.41 -37.24 3.97
CA SER A 742 20.70 -37.81 2.81
C SER A 742 20.44 -36.74 1.77
N GLU A 743 21.06 -36.91 0.63
CA GLU A 743 20.65 -36.34 -0.65
C GLU A 743 19.27 -36.91 -1.02
N ALA A 744 18.36 -36.04 -1.40
CA ALA A 744 17.22 -36.41 -2.24
C ALA A 744 16.76 -35.15 -3.01
N ASP A 745 17.00 -35.16 -4.31
CA ASP A 745 16.42 -34.30 -5.31
C ASP A 745 14.89 -34.42 -5.29
N VAL A 746 14.20 -33.32 -5.12
CA VAL A 746 12.78 -33.22 -5.46
C VAL A 746 12.62 -31.98 -6.33
N GLU A 747 12.49 -32.18 -7.61
CA GLU A 747 12.00 -31.21 -8.57
C GLU A 747 10.53 -30.89 -8.22
N SER A 748 10.24 -29.68 -7.82
CA SER A 748 8.89 -29.15 -7.79
C SER A 748 8.73 -28.12 -8.91
N ASP A 749 7.99 -28.52 -9.95
CA ASP A 749 7.54 -27.65 -11.03
C ASP A 749 6.49 -26.67 -10.50
N ASP A 750 6.88 -25.43 -10.33
CA ASP A 750 5.96 -24.31 -10.38
C ASP A 750 6.71 -23.08 -10.96
N GLN A 751 7.01 -23.17 -12.27
CA GLN A 751 7.64 -22.09 -13.03
C GLN A 751 6.59 -21.28 -13.78
N ALA A 752 6.09 -20.23 -13.16
CA ALA A 752 5.64 -19.09 -13.92
C ALA A 752 6.88 -18.27 -14.35
N SER A 753 7.49 -18.65 -15.47
CA SER A 753 8.62 -17.91 -16.03
C SER A 753 8.11 -16.72 -16.87
N ASP A 754 8.34 -15.51 -16.40
CA ASP A 754 8.47 -14.35 -17.28
C ASP A 754 9.81 -14.50 -18.05
N ALA A 755 9.75 -14.98 -19.28
CA ALA A 755 10.88 -14.97 -20.18
C ALA A 755 11.10 -13.55 -20.70
N ASP A 756 12.10 -12.87 -20.16
CA ASP A 756 12.69 -11.66 -20.75
C ASP A 756 13.88 -12.12 -21.62
N ASP A 757 13.66 -12.08 -22.94
CA ASP A 757 14.66 -12.39 -23.96
C ASP A 757 15.59 -11.18 -24.14
N GLY A 758 16.69 -11.19 -23.40
CA GLY A 758 17.79 -10.25 -23.55
C GLY A 758 18.86 -10.79 -24.51
N THR A 759 18.64 -10.70 -25.82
CA THR A 759 19.72 -10.84 -26.80
C THR A 759 20.43 -9.52 -26.98
N GLU A 760 21.66 -9.43 -26.48
CA GLU A 760 22.63 -8.42 -26.91
C GLU A 760 22.98 -8.65 -28.37
N PRO A 761 23.10 -7.61 -29.21
CA PRO A 761 23.67 -7.76 -30.55
C PRO A 761 25.19 -7.80 -30.45
N GLU A 762 25.78 -8.91 -30.92
CA GLU A 762 27.19 -8.96 -31.26
C GLU A 762 27.51 -7.95 -32.40
N ASP A 763 28.50 -7.13 -32.16
CA ASP A 763 29.16 -6.30 -33.18
C ASP A 763 29.84 -7.19 -34.20
N ASP A 764 29.38 -7.13 -35.44
CA ASP A 764 30.15 -7.63 -36.61
C ASP A 764 30.56 -6.45 -37.47
N GLU A 765 31.82 -6.03 -37.31
CA GLU A 765 32.54 -5.24 -38.30
C GLU A 765 32.82 -6.12 -39.53
N THR A 766 32.26 -5.76 -40.66
CA THR A 766 33.06 -5.65 -41.95
C THR A 766 32.17 -5.52 -43.17
N LYS A 767 32.35 -4.44 -43.81
CA LYS A 767 32.26 -3.98 -45.21
C LYS A 767 31.20 -2.95 -45.53
#